data_4411abbcc51b0dbf5c3bf47b61c723ab
#
_entry.id   4411abbcc51b0dbf5c3bf47b61c723ab
#
_cell.length_a   1.000
_cell.length_b   1.000
_cell.length_c   1.000
_cell.angle_alpha   90.00
_cell.angle_beta   90.00
_cell.angle_gamma   90.00
#
_symmetry.space_group_name_H-M   'P 1'
#
loop_
_entity.id
_entity.type
_entity.pdbx_description
1 polymer ?
#
loop_
_entity_poly.entity_id
_entity_poly.type
_entity_poly.pdbx_seq_one_letter_code
_entity_poly.pdbx_strand_id
1 'polypeptide(L)'
;MTTSVSPKSRSLFTAFFWLFNLSLLLVIFIGFLPFLAMDILNDALRGEVPFSILIPVFGLIGVPTTSTALGIQRKRQLNKISNLKPAAPLGPMPQPISLFQIFFGLEAPLLMACTIRLFFLRALTPASSFLFISLAVGTIALAHWLLHRHHRQSSWASWMHLAGLTIMLVLSLYLSVIALFYVLPLIVVMGSALYLSIFLVVLIPIFFPFIMVFSGLVMMPWGMLRLFLRSWRQTLQSLSQQHGKTLPRAWVGTVLAVWLGLLLLLQQQPQTQAFTLLEKQPQSEGERQALLQNADAIRKGLLNAYLSAYRYPLLEDKGMYRMYSNLLGAPNAVAETVQDAYRTVLTPFAYQGNALDKDKAAQLYAEFFDTPILRGEHSTIQNAVLSNFNRTEAKAGLLDIGAERVRLQQQDVSITPEGDWAEIKLHEVYANTTFENTEILYYFSLPESATITGLWLGETADLAQRYEYVVAPRGAAQQVYTDQVRRQVDPALLEQVGPRNYRLRAFPIPPAGRDLLPQDGQPDRMHLWMTYKVMKQNDQWMLPVLNEQRNIFWTQDTQRTLNGKPQQKSDAWLPASIPADVSEPASALQAKLPGGYVVAKPLAEQDYQLPQGQHFAFIVDRSYSMEAHRKELEDSFQWLKDNLLGANSADLYLTRADGTQAQKVSSLDAFDPGKTVLYGSLQTRQMLDQYQQVAEAQNYDAVILLTDSGSYELTQDGSPLPLAAPLWLVHLGGLQAAYDDATLATIQQTGGNVAADIKTVMTRIATQPSLGQGTSLLNVVDGYAWFLSSTPDSDVKTVEAVAPMAARQWIAQVSQAVKPDQLNQLDAIHQVAKENSIVTPYSSMLVLVNPEQKRQLKEAEASDRFNREVEDQQLPDPQDEIAPVSAVPEPAEWLLLLACFAVLAVWWRWKATRNEINHNLPPLNEV
;
A
#
# COMPACT_ATOMS: atom_id res chain seq x y z
N MET A 1 58.73 20.31 6.40
CA MET A 1 59.20 19.06 6.99
C MET A 1 58.37 17.92 6.50
N THR A 2 58.85 17.22 5.49
CA THR A 2 58.27 15.97 4.99
C THR A 2 58.68 14.86 5.94
N THR A 3 57.82 14.50 6.91
CA THR A 3 58.01 13.25 7.64
C THR A 3 57.97 12.11 6.64
N SER A 4 59.11 11.57 6.31
CA SER A 4 59.26 10.40 5.45
C SER A 4 58.59 9.21 6.13
N VAL A 5 57.42 8.84 5.64
CA VAL A 5 56.80 7.53 5.95
C VAL A 5 57.84 6.49 5.54
N SER A 6 58.23 5.59 6.44
CA SER A 6 59.27 4.60 6.22
C SER A 6 58.99 3.82 4.90
N PRO A 7 60.01 3.47 4.12
CA PRO A 7 59.78 2.74 2.87
C PRO A 7 59.01 1.41 3.07
N LYS A 8 59.19 0.76 4.23
CA LYS A 8 58.39 -0.45 4.62
C LYS A 8 56.91 -0.18 4.77
N SER A 9 56.46 0.95 5.36
CA SER A 9 55.04 1.24 5.50
C SER A 9 54.36 1.64 4.19
N ARG A 10 55.08 2.20 3.22
CA ARG A 10 54.58 2.45 1.86
C ARG A 10 54.38 1.17 1.08
N SER A 11 55.26 0.19 1.23
CA SER A 11 55.15 -1.12 0.60
C SER A 11 53.96 -1.91 1.16
N LEU A 12 53.79 -1.94 2.48
CA LEU A 12 52.67 -2.61 3.16
C LEU A 12 51.30 -2.02 2.76
N PHE A 13 51.18 -0.68 2.73
CA PHE A 13 49.94 -0.06 2.29
C PHE A 13 49.63 -0.30 0.81
N THR A 14 50.65 -0.35 -0.04
CA THR A 14 50.48 -0.69 -1.46
C THR A 14 49.97 -2.12 -1.64
N ALA A 15 50.51 -3.07 -0.90
CA ALA A 15 50.01 -4.46 -0.88
C ALA A 15 48.58 -4.53 -0.38
N PHE A 16 48.26 -3.84 0.75
CA PHE A 16 46.90 -3.76 1.29
C PHE A 16 45.91 -3.20 0.26
N PHE A 17 46.20 -2.08 -0.42
CA PHE A 17 45.30 -1.48 -1.42
C PHE A 17 44.96 -2.47 -2.54
N TRP A 18 45.95 -3.15 -3.09
CA TRP A 18 45.70 -4.10 -4.19
C TRP A 18 44.98 -5.34 -3.70
N LEU A 19 45.31 -5.84 -2.52
CA LEU A 19 44.68 -7.02 -1.93
C LEU A 19 43.23 -6.78 -1.54
N PHE A 20 42.95 -5.63 -0.93
CA PHE A 20 41.58 -5.22 -0.58
C PHE A 20 40.72 -5.09 -1.82
N ASN A 21 41.16 -4.31 -2.83
CA ASN A 21 40.39 -4.11 -4.05
C ASN A 21 40.17 -5.42 -4.80
N LEU A 22 41.17 -6.27 -4.90
CA LEU A 22 41.05 -7.59 -5.50
C LEU A 22 40.04 -8.47 -4.76
N SER A 23 40.15 -8.53 -3.43
CA SER A 23 39.21 -9.31 -2.58
C SER A 23 37.80 -8.75 -2.69
N LEU A 24 37.61 -7.43 -2.66
CA LEU A 24 36.31 -6.79 -2.77
C LEU A 24 35.66 -7.08 -4.15
N LEU A 25 36.42 -6.90 -5.24
CA LEU A 25 35.91 -7.23 -6.57
C LEU A 25 35.62 -8.72 -6.74
N LEU A 26 36.40 -9.60 -6.14
CA LEU A 26 36.16 -11.04 -6.16
C LEU A 26 34.88 -11.38 -5.39
N VAL A 27 34.65 -10.82 -4.20
CA VAL A 27 33.41 -11.01 -3.41
C VAL A 27 32.20 -10.47 -4.16
N ILE A 28 32.34 -9.33 -4.84
CA ILE A 28 31.25 -8.73 -5.62
C ILE A 28 30.94 -9.59 -6.85
N PHE A 29 31.95 -9.95 -7.66
CA PHE A 29 31.72 -10.66 -8.93
C PHE A 29 31.38 -12.15 -8.77
N ILE A 30 31.84 -12.80 -7.70
CA ILE A 30 31.59 -14.22 -7.47
C ILE A 30 30.43 -14.42 -6.45
N GLY A 31 30.35 -13.59 -5.43
CA GLY A 31 29.36 -13.74 -4.34
C GLY A 31 28.11 -12.91 -4.51
N PHE A 32 28.24 -11.62 -4.87
CA PHE A 32 27.10 -10.70 -4.90
C PHE A 32 26.41 -10.66 -6.27
N LEU A 33 27.17 -10.47 -7.35
CA LEU A 33 26.62 -10.25 -8.69
C LEU A 33 25.77 -11.41 -9.22
N PRO A 34 26.18 -12.69 -9.12
CA PRO A 34 25.41 -13.80 -9.64
C PRO A 34 24.12 -14.11 -8.87
N PHE A 35 24.09 -13.80 -7.57
CA PHE A 35 23.02 -14.23 -6.67
C PHE A 35 22.04 -13.13 -6.24
N LEU A 36 22.48 -11.88 -6.27
CA LEU A 36 21.65 -10.74 -5.76
C LEU A 36 21.47 -9.62 -6.78
N ALA A 37 22.48 -9.31 -7.58
CA ALA A 37 22.40 -8.14 -8.45
C ALA A 37 21.47 -8.37 -9.65
N MET A 38 21.37 -9.58 -10.16
CA MET A 38 20.45 -9.92 -11.26
C MET A 38 19.00 -9.95 -10.77
N ASP A 39 18.77 -10.44 -9.56
CA ASP A 39 17.43 -10.41 -8.96
C ASP A 39 17.01 -8.97 -8.70
N ILE A 40 17.86 -8.16 -8.04
CA ILE A 40 17.59 -6.73 -7.80
C ILE A 40 17.35 -5.97 -9.12
N LEU A 41 18.11 -6.28 -10.17
CA LEU A 41 17.93 -5.63 -11.47
C LEU A 41 16.61 -6.06 -12.14
N ASN A 42 16.28 -7.34 -12.10
CA ASN A 42 15.01 -7.83 -12.61
C ASN A 42 13.81 -7.27 -11.85
N ASP A 43 13.90 -7.22 -10.51
CA ASP A 43 12.88 -6.66 -9.64
C ASP A 43 12.73 -5.13 -9.92
N ALA A 44 13.84 -4.42 -10.14
CA ALA A 44 13.80 -3.01 -10.50
C ALA A 44 13.17 -2.78 -11.91
N LEU A 45 13.43 -3.67 -12.86
CA LEU A 45 12.84 -3.58 -14.21
C LEU A 45 11.34 -3.92 -14.21
N ARG A 46 10.90 -4.75 -13.27
CA ARG A 46 9.48 -5.06 -13.04
C ARG A 46 8.77 -3.98 -12.22
N GLY A 47 9.50 -2.98 -11.71
CA GLY A 47 8.96 -1.97 -10.81
C GLY A 47 8.79 -2.43 -9.36
N GLU A 48 9.31 -3.59 -9.03
CA GLU A 48 9.22 -4.21 -7.70
C GLU A 48 10.23 -3.61 -6.70
N VAL A 49 11.31 -3.01 -7.16
CA VAL A 49 12.33 -2.34 -6.36
C VAL A 49 12.61 -0.95 -6.92
N PRO A 50 12.77 0.10 -6.09
CA PRO A 50 13.04 1.44 -6.58
C PRO A 50 14.35 1.50 -7.35
N PHE A 51 14.33 2.20 -8.48
CA PHE A 51 15.56 2.46 -9.25
C PHE A 51 16.69 3.11 -8.43
N SER A 52 16.33 3.83 -7.35
CA SER A 52 17.28 4.45 -6.43
C SER A 52 18.19 3.45 -5.72
N ILE A 53 17.73 2.23 -5.51
CA ILE A 53 18.54 1.16 -4.90
C ILE A 53 19.67 0.66 -5.85
N LEU A 54 19.51 0.88 -7.15
CA LEU A 54 20.57 0.56 -8.11
C LEU A 54 21.80 1.47 -7.94
N ILE A 55 21.62 2.68 -7.40
CA ILE A 55 22.73 3.64 -7.20
C ILE A 55 23.81 3.06 -6.28
N PRO A 56 23.50 2.63 -5.05
CA PRO A 56 24.51 2.02 -4.20
C PRO A 56 24.99 0.65 -4.72
N VAL A 57 24.17 -0.12 -5.48
CA VAL A 57 24.61 -1.35 -6.15
C VAL A 57 25.68 -1.05 -7.20
N PHE A 58 25.40 -0.10 -8.11
CA PHE A 58 26.41 0.35 -9.09
C PHE A 58 27.59 1.03 -8.41
N GLY A 59 27.37 1.71 -7.30
CA GLY A 59 28.43 2.32 -6.49
C GLY A 59 29.38 1.28 -5.92
N LEU A 60 28.86 0.17 -5.35
CA LEU A 60 29.70 -0.93 -4.85
C LEU A 60 30.64 -1.51 -5.91
N ILE A 61 30.20 -1.57 -7.17
CA ILE A 61 31.00 -2.07 -8.30
C ILE A 61 31.90 -0.95 -8.86
N GLY A 62 31.32 0.21 -9.10
CA GLY A 62 31.99 1.32 -9.80
C GLY A 62 33.09 1.98 -8.99
N VAL A 63 32.89 2.13 -7.66
CA VAL A 63 33.88 2.80 -6.81
C VAL A 63 35.22 2.03 -6.73
N PRO A 64 35.27 0.74 -6.38
CA PRO A 64 36.51 -0.02 -6.33
C PRO A 64 37.11 -0.21 -7.72
N THR A 65 36.29 -0.37 -8.78
CA THR A 65 36.79 -0.47 -10.16
C THR A 65 37.49 0.83 -10.57
N THR A 66 36.89 1.98 -10.29
CA THR A 66 37.45 3.30 -10.59
C THR A 66 38.72 3.55 -9.78
N SER A 67 38.74 3.21 -8.49
CA SER A 67 39.91 3.30 -7.62
C SER A 67 41.04 2.43 -8.11
N THR A 68 40.76 1.19 -8.51
CA THR A 68 41.74 0.28 -9.11
C THR A 68 42.32 0.85 -10.42
N ALA A 69 41.50 1.39 -11.30
CA ALA A 69 41.93 2.01 -12.55
C ALA A 69 42.84 3.23 -12.29
N LEU A 70 42.48 4.09 -11.32
CA LEU A 70 43.35 5.22 -10.89
C LEU A 70 44.67 4.73 -10.33
N GLY A 71 44.67 3.65 -9.56
CA GLY A 71 45.89 3.00 -9.03
C GLY A 71 46.82 2.48 -10.14
N ILE A 72 46.26 1.79 -11.15
CA ILE A 72 46.99 1.31 -12.32
C ILE A 72 47.61 2.50 -13.11
N GLN A 73 46.79 3.53 -13.34
CA GLN A 73 47.25 4.72 -14.07
C GLN A 73 48.41 5.42 -13.36
N ARG A 74 48.30 5.56 -12.02
CA ARG A 74 49.39 6.07 -11.18
C ARG A 74 50.66 5.22 -11.32
N LYS A 75 50.57 3.89 -11.29
CA LYS A 75 51.71 2.99 -11.47
C LYS A 75 52.37 3.19 -12.81
N ARG A 76 51.60 3.32 -13.87
CA ARG A 76 52.10 3.61 -15.23
C ARG A 76 52.83 4.95 -15.31
N GLN A 77 52.35 5.99 -14.61
CA GLN A 77 53.01 7.31 -14.56
C GLN A 77 54.32 7.27 -13.79
N LEU A 78 54.37 6.60 -12.65
CA LEU A 78 55.59 6.44 -11.88
C LEU A 78 56.67 5.71 -12.69
N ASN A 79 56.31 4.67 -13.44
CA ASN A 79 57.19 3.95 -14.32
C ASN A 79 57.72 4.83 -15.48
N LYS A 80 56.84 5.71 -16.05
CA LYS A 80 57.30 6.68 -17.08
C LYS A 80 58.29 7.68 -16.51
N ILE A 81 58.08 8.19 -15.31
CA ILE A 81 58.96 9.13 -14.61
C ILE A 81 60.33 8.47 -14.27
N SER A 82 60.30 7.21 -13.85
CA SER A 82 61.53 6.46 -13.49
C SER A 82 62.42 6.12 -14.69
N ASN A 83 61.83 6.03 -15.88
CA ASN A 83 62.55 5.71 -17.14
C ASN A 83 63.09 6.95 -17.85
N LEU A 84 62.78 8.17 -17.41
CA LEU A 84 63.36 9.41 -17.90
C LEU A 84 64.80 9.56 -17.33
N LYS A 85 65.81 9.54 -18.17
CA LYS A 85 67.19 9.82 -17.75
C LYS A 85 67.32 11.25 -17.19
N PRO A 86 68.13 11.49 -16.16
CA PRO A 86 68.27 12.81 -15.57
C PRO A 86 69.01 13.75 -16.50
N ALA A 87 68.33 14.46 -17.36
CA ALA A 87 68.86 15.54 -18.15
C ALA A 87 68.11 16.84 -17.82
N ALA A 88 68.86 17.79 -17.22
CA ALA A 88 68.52 19.17 -16.82
C ALA A 88 67.45 19.34 -15.70
N PRO A 89 67.52 20.43 -14.91
CA PRO A 89 66.54 20.70 -13.82
C PRO A 89 65.21 21.17 -14.40
N LEU A 90 64.37 20.21 -14.74
CA LEU A 90 62.98 20.47 -15.00
C LEU A 90 62.27 20.99 -13.71
N GLY A 91 61.53 22.07 -13.84
CA GLY A 91 60.78 22.66 -12.74
C GLY A 91 59.95 21.63 -11.97
N PRO A 92 59.37 21.96 -10.83
CA PRO A 92 58.75 20.99 -9.93
C PRO A 92 57.64 20.21 -10.64
N MET A 93 57.98 18.96 -11.04
CA MET A 93 57.00 18.04 -11.65
C MET A 93 55.83 17.79 -10.69
N PRO A 94 54.61 17.81 -11.16
CA PRO A 94 53.44 17.54 -10.32
C PRO A 94 53.52 16.11 -9.78
N GLN A 95 53.65 15.98 -8.47
CA GLN A 95 53.68 14.65 -7.84
C GLN A 95 52.37 13.94 -8.04
N PRO A 96 52.35 12.67 -8.48
CA PRO A 96 51.12 11.90 -8.67
C PRO A 96 50.38 11.72 -7.33
N ILE A 97 49.04 11.68 -7.39
CA ILE A 97 48.16 11.45 -6.22
C ILE A 97 48.60 10.15 -5.53
N SER A 98 48.69 10.14 -4.19
CA SER A 98 49.12 8.94 -3.46
C SER A 98 48.00 7.89 -3.41
N LEU A 99 48.31 6.58 -3.40
CA LEU A 99 47.32 5.51 -3.22
C LEU A 99 46.51 5.72 -1.92
N PHE A 100 47.16 6.25 -0.89
CA PHE A 100 46.48 6.57 0.38
C PHE A 100 45.38 7.62 0.21
N GLN A 101 45.58 8.63 -0.63
CA GLN A 101 44.58 9.65 -0.94
C GLN A 101 43.49 9.12 -1.85
N ILE A 102 43.78 8.23 -2.79
CA ILE A 102 42.78 7.57 -3.61
C ILE A 102 41.89 6.71 -2.74
N PHE A 103 42.47 5.86 -1.92
CA PHE A 103 41.72 4.91 -1.07
C PHE A 103 40.88 5.62 0.00
N PHE A 104 41.53 6.34 0.91
CA PHE A 104 40.83 6.96 2.04
C PHE A 104 40.13 8.28 1.72
N GLY A 105 40.45 8.93 0.61
CA GLY A 105 39.86 10.20 0.24
C GLY A 105 38.73 10.11 -0.78
N LEU A 106 38.72 9.08 -1.61
CA LEU A 106 37.69 8.90 -2.66
C LEU A 106 36.93 7.58 -2.51
N GLU A 107 37.67 6.47 -2.40
CA GLU A 107 37.06 5.14 -2.36
C GLU A 107 36.32 4.89 -1.04
N ALA A 108 36.97 5.08 0.09
CA ALA A 108 36.40 4.75 1.38
C ALA A 108 35.11 5.53 1.73
N PRO A 109 35.01 6.87 1.53
CA PRO A 109 33.76 7.58 1.81
C PRO A 109 32.60 7.10 0.96
N LEU A 110 32.81 6.91 -0.34
CA LEU A 110 31.75 6.47 -1.26
C LEU A 110 31.37 5.02 -1.04
N LEU A 111 32.35 4.14 -0.83
CA LEU A 111 32.09 2.74 -0.55
C LEU A 111 31.33 2.56 0.78
N MET A 112 31.70 3.32 1.83
CA MET A 112 30.97 3.30 3.10
C MET A 112 29.54 3.81 2.94
N ALA A 113 29.35 4.89 2.18
CA ALA A 113 27.99 5.38 1.89
C ALA A 113 27.13 4.28 1.21
N CYS A 114 27.65 3.64 0.17
CA CYS A 114 26.96 2.57 -0.53
C CYS A 114 26.69 1.36 0.38
N THR A 115 27.67 0.96 1.19
CA THR A 115 27.52 -0.18 2.11
C THR A 115 26.49 0.12 3.22
N ILE A 116 26.55 1.31 3.83
CA ILE A 116 25.59 1.69 4.88
C ILE A 116 24.19 1.76 4.27
N ARG A 117 24.03 2.36 3.08
CA ARG A 117 22.71 2.46 2.43
C ARG A 117 22.12 1.11 2.04
N LEU A 118 22.91 0.15 1.56
CA LEU A 118 22.42 -1.16 1.12
C LEU A 118 22.17 -2.12 2.28
N PHE A 119 23.07 -2.16 3.27
CA PHE A 119 23.06 -3.23 4.26
C PHE A 119 22.54 -2.78 5.64
N PHE A 120 22.46 -1.47 5.92
CA PHE A 120 22.08 -0.97 7.23
C PHE A 120 20.88 -0.05 7.24
N LEU A 121 20.59 0.66 6.14
CA LEU A 121 19.50 1.63 6.10
C LEU A 121 18.50 1.28 4.99
N ARG A 122 17.25 1.10 5.37
CA ARG A 122 16.15 0.85 4.42
C ARG A 122 15.54 2.17 3.94
N ALA A 123 15.29 3.10 4.85
CA ALA A 123 14.86 4.46 4.54
C ALA A 123 15.83 5.48 5.14
N LEU A 124 15.87 6.65 4.52
CA LEU A 124 16.69 7.76 4.99
C LEU A 124 15.86 8.72 5.83
N THR A 125 16.33 9.05 7.05
CA THR A 125 15.80 10.19 7.80
C THR A 125 16.32 11.49 7.17
N PRO A 126 15.68 12.66 7.42
CA PRO A 126 16.25 13.94 6.98
C PRO A 126 17.67 14.17 7.50
N ALA A 127 17.95 13.77 8.74
CA ALA A 127 19.29 13.85 9.32
C ALA A 127 20.28 12.92 8.63
N SER A 128 19.92 11.66 8.38
CA SER A 128 20.79 10.71 7.67
C SER A 128 21.04 11.13 6.22
N SER A 129 20.01 11.64 5.53
CA SER A 129 20.15 12.22 4.19
C SER A 129 21.17 13.36 4.17
N PHE A 130 21.10 14.26 5.14
CA PHE A 130 22.04 15.35 5.29
C PHE A 130 23.47 14.85 5.52
N LEU A 131 23.66 13.80 6.32
CA LEU A 131 24.96 13.17 6.53
C LEU A 131 25.53 12.56 5.23
N PHE A 132 24.71 11.84 4.46
CA PHE A 132 25.10 11.26 3.16
C PHE A 132 25.46 12.35 2.15
N ILE A 133 24.63 13.39 2.04
CA ILE A 133 24.88 14.53 1.14
C ILE A 133 26.19 15.23 1.54
N SER A 134 26.40 15.46 2.85
CA SER A 134 27.63 16.06 3.35
C SER A 134 28.86 15.22 3.00
N LEU A 135 28.77 13.89 3.13
CA LEU A 135 29.84 12.96 2.79
C LEU A 135 30.14 12.98 1.27
N ALA A 136 29.11 12.95 0.43
CA ALA A 136 29.24 12.96 -1.02
C ALA A 136 29.84 14.30 -1.51
N VAL A 137 29.29 15.43 -1.07
CA VAL A 137 29.78 16.78 -1.43
C VAL A 137 31.22 16.99 -0.95
N GLY A 138 31.53 16.58 0.28
CA GLY A 138 32.87 16.65 0.82
C GLY A 138 33.87 15.82 0.02
N THR A 139 33.47 14.63 -0.46
CA THR A 139 34.29 13.76 -1.30
C THR A 139 34.53 14.38 -2.69
N ILE A 140 33.49 14.96 -3.31
CA ILE A 140 33.62 15.68 -4.59
C ILE A 140 34.56 16.89 -4.46
N ALA A 141 34.36 17.69 -3.42
CA ALA A 141 35.22 18.85 -3.15
C ALA A 141 36.69 18.45 -2.96
N LEU A 142 36.95 17.35 -2.25
CA LEU A 142 38.29 16.79 -2.13
C LEU A 142 38.84 16.29 -3.46
N ALA A 143 38.06 15.57 -4.24
CA ALA A 143 38.44 15.09 -5.57
C ALA A 143 38.83 16.26 -6.48
N HIS A 144 37.99 17.29 -6.52
CA HIS A 144 38.26 18.51 -7.28
C HIS A 144 39.57 19.17 -6.83
N TRP A 145 39.78 19.32 -5.51
CA TRP A 145 40.99 19.89 -4.93
C TRP A 145 42.26 19.08 -5.27
N LEU A 146 42.17 17.77 -5.22
CA LEU A 146 43.28 16.87 -5.57
C LEU A 146 43.64 16.93 -7.04
N LEU A 147 42.71 17.15 -7.93
CA LEU A 147 42.88 17.17 -9.38
C LEU A 147 43.36 18.53 -9.88
N HIS A 148 42.92 19.64 -9.31
CA HIS A 148 43.22 21.00 -9.78
C HIS A 148 44.27 21.72 -8.92
N ARG A 149 45.38 21.06 -8.63
CA ARG A 149 46.46 21.62 -7.80
C ARG A 149 47.07 22.95 -8.31
N HIS A 150 46.89 23.29 -9.59
CA HIS A 150 47.43 24.51 -10.19
C HIS A 150 46.59 25.77 -9.88
N HIS A 151 45.28 25.63 -9.50
CA HIS A 151 44.43 26.77 -9.15
C HIS A 151 44.45 27.19 -7.65
N ARG A 152 45.47 26.82 -6.91
CA ARG A 152 45.67 27.13 -5.50
C ARG A 152 45.80 28.63 -5.16
N GLN A 153 45.75 29.52 -6.12
CA GLN A 153 46.01 30.96 -5.89
C GLN A 153 44.76 31.75 -5.47
N SER A 154 43.55 31.18 -5.51
CA SER A 154 42.35 31.84 -5.00
C SER A 154 42.24 31.65 -3.50
N SER A 155 42.27 32.76 -2.73
CA SER A 155 42.09 32.77 -1.29
C SER A 155 40.74 32.09 -0.89
N TRP A 156 39.67 32.36 -1.64
CA TRP A 156 38.34 31.81 -1.36
C TRP A 156 38.28 30.26 -1.50
N ALA A 157 38.95 29.71 -2.50
CA ALA A 157 38.99 28.24 -2.67
C ALA A 157 39.64 27.53 -1.46
N SER A 158 40.65 28.15 -0.86
CA SER A 158 41.33 27.60 0.33
C SER A 158 40.42 27.62 1.59
N TRP A 159 39.57 28.65 1.75
CA TRP A 159 38.54 28.69 2.81
C TRP A 159 37.46 27.64 2.63
N MET A 160 36.95 27.47 1.43
CA MET A 160 35.96 26.42 1.12
C MET A 160 36.55 25.02 1.29
N HIS A 161 37.81 24.84 0.91
CA HIS A 161 38.51 23.58 1.16
C HIS A 161 38.68 23.28 2.67
N LEU A 162 38.97 24.29 3.49
CA LEU A 162 39.03 24.13 4.95
C LEU A 162 37.65 23.77 5.52
N ALA A 163 36.56 24.38 5.00
CA ALA A 163 35.20 24.04 5.40
C ALA A 163 34.86 22.58 5.07
N GLY A 164 35.11 22.14 3.83
CA GLY A 164 34.90 20.76 3.42
C GLY A 164 35.69 19.75 4.26
N LEU A 165 36.98 20.05 4.52
CA LEU A 165 37.81 19.20 5.36
C LEU A 165 37.34 19.16 6.80
N THR A 166 36.74 20.26 7.35
CA THR A 166 36.15 20.26 8.67
C THR A 166 34.97 19.33 8.78
N ILE A 167 34.07 19.39 7.82
CA ILE A 167 32.88 18.48 7.75
C ILE A 167 33.34 17.03 7.60
N MET A 168 34.24 16.73 6.67
CA MET A 168 34.75 15.37 6.44
C MET A 168 35.51 14.82 7.66
N LEU A 169 36.19 15.69 8.43
CA LEU A 169 36.85 15.30 9.67
C LEU A 169 35.81 14.85 10.72
N VAL A 170 34.73 15.62 10.88
CA VAL A 170 33.66 15.30 11.85
C VAL A 170 32.96 14.01 11.43
N LEU A 171 32.61 13.86 10.13
CA LEU A 171 32.01 12.64 9.61
C LEU A 171 32.91 11.42 9.79
N SER A 172 34.20 11.55 9.53
CA SER A 172 35.17 10.46 9.72
C SER A 172 35.31 10.08 11.19
N LEU A 173 35.29 11.07 12.12
CA LEU A 173 35.27 10.81 13.56
C LEU A 173 34.00 10.07 13.97
N TYR A 174 32.85 10.52 13.49
CA TYR A 174 31.55 9.90 13.76
C TYR A 174 31.50 8.44 13.26
N LEU A 175 31.91 8.18 12.01
CA LEU A 175 32.00 6.83 11.46
C LEU A 175 33.03 5.96 12.21
N SER A 176 34.13 6.57 12.71
CA SER A 176 35.10 5.84 13.52
C SER A 176 34.54 5.40 14.87
N VAL A 177 33.66 6.22 15.49
CA VAL A 177 32.95 5.85 16.73
C VAL A 177 31.97 4.70 16.46
N ILE A 178 31.21 4.73 15.36
CA ILE A 178 30.33 3.61 14.95
C ILE A 178 31.15 2.33 14.74
N ALA A 179 32.25 2.42 14.00
CA ALA A 179 33.11 1.28 13.71
C ALA A 179 33.71 0.64 14.98
N LEU A 180 33.87 1.42 16.05
CA LEU A 180 34.44 0.93 17.32
C LEU A 180 33.58 -0.21 17.92
N PHE A 181 32.27 -0.14 17.79
CA PHE A 181 31.36 -1.19 18.28
C PHE A 181 31.57 -2.56 17.60
N TYR A 182 32.12 -2.57 16.39
CA TYR A 182 32.36 -3.79 15.63
C TYR A 182 33.79 -4.35 15.76
N VAL A 183 34.72 -3.61 16.37
CA VAL A 183 36.14 -4.01 16.46
C VAL A 183 36.30 -5.30 17.28
N LEU A 184 35.73 -5.38 18.47
CA LEU A 184 35.87 -6.54 19.34
C LEU A 184 35.20 -7.80 18.73
N PRO A 185 33.93 -7.72 18.27
CA PRO A 185 33.31 -8.82 17.55
C PRO A 185 34.11 -9.27 16.34
N LEU A 186 34.66 -8.32 15.56
CA LEU A 186 35.49 -8.64 14.39
C LEU A 186 36.75 -9.42 14.78
N ILE A 187 37.45 -9.01 15.85
CA ILE A 187 38.67 -9.70 16.32
C ILE A 187 38.35 -11.14 16.66
N VAL A 188 37.23 -11.42 17.33
CA VAL A 188 36.82 -12.79 17.70
C VAL A 188 36.45 -13.60 16.47
N VAL A 189 35.66 -13.03 15.53
CA VAL A 189 35.31 -13.70 14.28
C VAL A 189 36.55 -14.00 13.43
N MET A 190 37.47 -13.04 13.33
CA MET A 190 38.74 -13.26 12.63
C MET A 190 39.60 -14.34 13.29
N GLY A 191 39.66 -14.32 14.62
CA GLY A 191 40.41 -15.32 15.37
C GLY A 191 39.84 -16.73 15.20
N SER A 192 38.53 -16.87 15.27
CA SER A 192 37.83 -18.16 15.04
C SER A 192 37.96 -18.63 13.60
N ALA A 193 37.80 -17.73 12.61
CA ALA A 193 37.96 -18.07 11.20
C ALA A 193 39.42 -18.47 10.87
N LEU A 194 40.42 -17.79 11.46
CA LEU A 194 41.81 -18.16 11.30
C LEU A 194 42.12 -19.50 11.93
N TYR A 195 41.58 -19.76 13.13
CA TYR A 195 41.72 -21.07 13.82
C TYR A 195 41.11 -22.18 12.97
N LEU A 196 39.90 -22.01 12.45
CA LEU A 196 39.23 -22.98 11.61
C LEU A 196 39.99 -23.19 10.29
N SER A 197 40.58 -22.15 9.69
CA SER A 197 41.33 -22.24 8.43
C SER A 197 42.68 -22.96 8.59
N ILE A 198 43.30 -22.95 9.78
CA ILE A 198 44.49 -23.72 10.07
C ILE A 198 44.20 -25.24 10.02
N PHE A 199 43.01 -25.65 10.48
CA PHE A 199 42.57 -27.05 10.40
C PHE A 199 42.09 -27.47 9.00
N LEU A 200 41.57 -26.55 8.24
CA LEU A 200 41.00 -26.77 6.89
C LEU A 200 41.65 -25.83 5.88
N VAL A 201 42.90 -26.08 5.51
CA VAL A 201 43.72 -25.29 4.58
C VAL A 201 42.97 -24.95 3.28
N VAL A 202 42.10 -25.86 2.84
CA VAL A 202 41.24 -25.68 1.65
C VAL A 202 40.28 -24.49 1.77
N LEU A 203 39.89 -24.07 2.97
CA LEU A 203 38.97 -22.97 3.20
C LEU A 203 39.61 -21.57 3.22
N ILE A 204 40.91 -21.50 3.30
CA ILE A 204 41.65 -20.21 3.30
C ILE A 204 41.30 -19.35 2.09
N PRO A 205 41.31 -19.87 0.82
CA PRO A 205 40.98 -19.04 -0.34
C PRO A 205 39.56 -18.48 -0.31
N ILE A 206 38.65 -19.18 0.34
CA ILE A 206 37.23 -18.79 0.44
C ILE A 206 37.02 -17.71 1.51
N PHE A 207 37.53 -17.90 2.71
CA PHE A 207 37.32 -16.99 3.84
C PHE A 207 38.18 -15.72 3.80
N PHE A 208 39.38 -15.85 3.24
CA PHE A 208 40.34 -14.73 3.21
C PHE A 208 39.81 -13.45 2.53
N PRO A 209 39.17 -13.51 1.35
CA PRO A 209 38.60 -12.32 0.73
C PRO A 209 37.51 -11.65 1.61
N PHE A 210 36.61 -12.42 2.25
CA PHE A 210 35.59 -11.90 3.13
C PHE A 210 36.19 -11.23 4.38
N ILE A 211 37.15 -11.87 5.03
CA ILE A 211 37.84 -11.30 6.17
C ILE A 211 38.56 -9.99 5.79
N MET A 212 39.21 -9.99 4.63
CA MET A 212 39.93 -8.82 4.12
C MET A 212 38.98 -7.64 3.82
N VAL A 213 37.85 -7.91 3.21
CA VAL A 213 36.85 -6.90 2.89
C VAL A 213 36.22 -6.36 4.18
N PHE A 214 35.76 -7.21 5.06
CA PHE A 214 35.09 -6.84 6.29
C PHE A 214 36.02 -6.05 7.23
N SER A 215 37.23 -6.53 7.44
CA SER A 215 38.24 -5.81 8.24
C SER A 215 38.64 -4.47 7.59
N GLY A 216 38.72 -4.44 6.27
CA GLY A 216 38.99 -3.21 5.53
C GLY A 216 37.88 -2.17 5.74
N LEU A 217 36.62 -2.56 5.62
CA LEU A 217 35.48 -1.67 5.85
C LEU A 217 35.46 -1.12 7.29
N VAL A 218 35.68 -1.95 8.27
CA VAL A 218 35.74 -1.51 9.69
C VAL A 218 36.92 -0.56 9.95
N MET A 219 38.08 -0.75 9.25
CA MET A 219 39.27 0.10 9.42
C MET A 219 39.23 1.38 8.57
N MET A 220 38.38 1.48 7.54
CA MET A 220 38.30 2.66 6.67
C MET A 220 38.07 3.96 7.40
N PRO A 221 37.16 4.12 8.39
CA PRO A 221 36.93 5.39 9.07
C PRO A 221 38.16 5.96 9.73
N TRP A 222 38.99 5.14 10.36
CA TRP A 222 40.24 5.62 10.99
C TRP A 222 41.29 6.05 9.95
N GLY A 223 41.36 5.40 8.81
CA GLY A 223 42.20 5.83 7.70
C GLY A 223 41.77 7.19 7.12
N MET A 224 40.43 7.35 6.96
CA MET A 224 39.82 8.62 6.58
C MET A 224 40.12 9.71 7.62
N LEU A 225 39.87 9.43 8.89
CA LEU A 225 40.17 10.36 10.00
C LEU A 225 41.61 10.82 9.98
N ARG A 226 42.56 9.91 9.81
CA ARG A 226 43.99 10.23 9.71
C ARG A 226 44.32 11.11 8.48
N LEU A 227 43.71 10.82 7.33
CA LEU A 227 43.88 11.60 6.09
C LEU A 227 43.36 13.02 6.25
N PHE A 228 42.08 13.12 6.68
CA PHE A 228 41.41 14.41 6.81
C PHE A 228 42.01 15.26 7.92
N LEU A 229 42.41 14.68 9.06
CA LEU A 229 43.08 15.39 10.13
C LEU A 229 44.42 16.00 9.69
N ARG A 230 45.21 15.24 8.90
CA ARG A 230 46.48 15.74 8.32
C ARG A 230 46.22 16.87 7.33
N SER A 231 45.33 16.68 6.39
CA SER A 231 45.00 17.68 5.39
C SER A 231 44.41 18.95 5.99
N TRP A 232 43.53 18.78 6.99
CA TRP A 232 42.93 19.87 7.74
C TRP A 232 43.98 20.69 8.51
N ARG A 233 44.89 20.02 9.25
CA ARG A 233 45.99 20.69 9.94
C ARG A 233 46.91 21.48 8.99
N GLN A 234 47.26 20.93 7.85
CA GLN A 234 48.09 21.58 6.82
C GLN A 234 47.40 22.83 6.25
N THR A 235 46.09 22.71 5.89
CA THR A 235 45.34 23.83 5.35
C THR A 235 45.11 24.92 6.37
N LEU A 236 44.79 24.54 7.63
CA LEU A 236 44.62 25.47 8.75
C LEU A 236 45.90 26.22 9.04
N GLN A 237 47.06 25.55 9.06
CA GLN A 237 48.36 26.17 9.25
C GLN A 237 48.69 27.14 8.13
N SER A 238 48.49 26.78 6.88
CA SER A 238 48.72 27.64 5.72
C SER A 238 47.88 28.92 5.79
N LEU A 239 46.58 28.81 6.07
CA LEU A 239 45.69 29.98 6.19
C LEU A 239 46.01 30.81 7.45
N SER A 240 46.43 30.16 8.53
CA SER A 240 46.87 30.87 9.74
C SER A 240 48.16 31.68 9.56
N GLN A 241 49.03 31.25 8.66
CA GLN A 241 50.24 32.01 8.28
C GLN A 241 49.89 33.22 7.38
N GLN A 242 48.85 33.13 6.55
CA GLN A 242 48.43 34.21 5.67
C GLN A 242 47.51 35.24 6.31
N HIS A 243 46.55 34.81 7.19
CA HIS A 243 45.48 35.64 7.71
C HIS A 243 45.45 35.74 9.25
N GLY A 244 46.52 35.31 9.94
CA GLY A 244 46.56 35.22 11.40
C GLY A 244 45.83 33.98 11.95
N LYS A 245 46.04 33.69 13.26
CA LYS A 245 45.53 32.42 13.86
C LYS A 245 44.04 32.47 14.22
N THR A 246 43.48 33.65 14.44
CA THR A 246 42.08 33.80 14.92
C THR A 246 41.05 33.56 13.84
N LEU A 247 41.23 34.15 12.66
CA LEU A 247 40.24 34.12 11.57
C LEU A 247 39.98 32.68 11.03
N PRO A 248 41.01 31.85 10.73
CA PRO A 248 40.75 30.48 10.31
C PRO A 248 40.12 29.61 11.39
N ARG A 249 40.42 29.83 12.66
CA ARG A 249 39.77 29.10 13.78
C ARG A 249 38.31 29.51 13.96
N ALA A 250 38.03 30.84 13.86
CA ALA A 250 36.66 31.33 13.86
C ALA A 250 35.84 30.74 12.70
N TRP A 251 36.42 30.69 11.48
CA TRP A 251 35.77 30.05 10.31
C TRP A 251 35.43 28.58 10.57
N VAL A 252 36.38 27.80 11.10
CA VAL A 252 36.11 26.40 11.47
C VAL A 252 34.98 26.30 12.48
N GLY A 253 34.98 27.16 13.52
CA GLY A 253 33.92 27.22 14.53
C GLY A 253 32.53 27.53 13.91
N THR A 254 32.49 28.50 13.00
CA THR A 254 31.25 28.88 12.29
C THR A 254 30.74 27.74 11.42
N VAL A 255 31.60 27.12 10.60
CA VAL A 255 31.24 25.98 9.76
C VAL A 255 30.69 24.85 10.61
N LEU A 256 31.35 24.54 11.72
CA LEU A 256 30.89 23.47 12.61
C LEU A 256 29.57 23.80 13.28
N ALA A 257 29.39 25.03 13.77
CA ALA A 257 28.16 25.49 14.42
C ALA A 257 26.98 25.48 13.45
N VAL A 258 27.19 25.97 12.21
CA VAL A 258 26.13 25.94 11.16
C VAL A 258 25.80 24.51 10.78
N TRP A 259 26.78 23.65 10.52
CA TRP A 259 26.55 22.26 10.12
C TRP A 259 25.88 21.45 11.25
N LEU A 260 26.29 21.58 12.50
CA LEU A 260 25.64 20.93 13.64
C LEU A 260 24.24 21.50 13.88
N GLY A 261 24.07 22.82 13.75
CA GLY A 261 22.75 23.45 13.85
C GLY A 261 21.76 22.91 12.82
N LEU A 262 22.19 22.77 11.56
CA LEU A 262 21.39 22.13 10.51
C LEU A 262 21.10 20.66 10.81
N LEU A 263 22.09 19.91 11.28
CA LEU A 263 21.87 18.50 11.65
C LEU A 263 20.85 18.37 12.78
N LEU A 264 20.90 19.24 13.79
CA LEU A 264 19.93 19.23 14.89
C LEU A 264 18.53 19.60 14.44
N LEU A 265 18.39 20.59 13.53
CA LEU A 265 17.10 20.93 12.94
C LEU A 265 16.49 19.79 12.12
N LEU A 266 17.34 19.07 11.38
CA LEU A 266 16.91 17.95 10.56
C LEU A 266 16.68 16.63 11.34
N GLN A 267 16.94 16.62 12.64
CA GLN A 267 16.57 15.49 13.50
C GLN A 267 15.08 15.41 13.77
N GLN A 268 14.32 16.52 13.61
CA GLN A 268 12.87 16.46 13.73
C GLN A 268 12.29 15.58 12.61
N GLN A 269 11.62 14.52 13.04
CA GLN A 269 11.00 13.57 12.10
C GLN A 269 9.53 13.93 11.88
N PRO A 270 8.96 13.59 10.70
CA PRO A 270 7.59 13.98 10.34
C PRO A 270 6.51 13.53 11.33
N GLN A 271 6.67 12.34 11.96
CA GLN A 271 5.71 11.83 12.91
C GLN A 271 5.57 12.71 14.17
N THR A 272 6.66 13.32 14.64
CA THR A 272 6.61 14.19 15.81
C THR A 272 5.71 15.40 15.55
N GLN A 273 5.79 15.98 14.36
CA GLN A 273 4.92 17.07 13.93
C GLN A 273 3.47 16.62 13.84
N ALA A 274 3.21 15.48 13.21
CA ALA A 274 1.85 14.95 13.06
C ALA A 274 1.19 14.66 14.41
N PHE A 275 1.90 13.99 15.32
CA PHE A 275 1.39 13.71 16.66
C PHE A 275 1.14 14.97 17.47
N THR A 276 2.01 15.99 17.34
CA THR A 276 1.80 17.28 18.02
C THR A 276 0.57 18.02 17.48
N LEU A 277 0.35 17.99 16.17
CA LEU A 277 -0.84 18.59 15.55
C LEU A 277 -2.13 17.89 15.98
N LEU A 278 -2.08 16.56 16.14
CA LEU A 278 -3.25 15.75 16.50
C LEU A 278 -3.38 15.48 18.02
N GLU A 279 -2.50 16.03 18.85
CA GLU A 279 -2.56 15.84 20.31
C GLU A 279 -3.85 16.39 20.93
N LYS A 280 -4.37 17.46 20.35
CA LYS A 280 -5.58 18.13 20.84
C LYS A 280 -6.69 17.98 19.82
N GLN A 281 -7.86 17.55 20.28
CA GLN A 281 -9.06 17.56 19.43
C GLN A 281 -9.48 19.02 19.15
N PRO A 282 -9.77 19.37 17.89
CA PRO A 282 -10.18 20.71 17.51
C PRO A 282 -11.58 21.03 18.05
N GLN A 283 -11.74 22.18 18.71
CA GLN A 283 -13.00 22.61 19.32
C GLN A 283 -13.82 23.52 18.40
N SER A 284 -13.20 24.08 17.36
CA SER A 284 -13.84 25.03 16.44
C SER A 284 -13.64 24.67 14.98
N GLU A 285 -14.50 25.15 14.10
CA GLU A 285 -14.34 24.97 12.63
C GLU A 285 -13.05 25.57 12.09
N GLY A 286 -12.61 26.70 12.67
CA GLY A 286 -11.34 27.32 12.29
C GLY A 286 -10.13 26.43 12.63
N GLU A 287 -10.16 25.74 13.78
CA GLU A 287 -9.11 24.77 14.13
C GLU A 287 -9.12 23.55 13.22
N ARG A 288 -10.29 23.03 12.86
CA ARG A 288 -10.41 21.92 11.89
C ARG A 288 -9.85 22.31 10.53
N GLN A 289 -10.18 23.51 10.05
CA GLN A 289 -9.66 24.03 8.78
C GLN A 289 -8.14 24.22 8.83
N ALA A 290 -7.58 24.65 9.96
CA ALA A 290 -6.14 24.74 10.15
C ALA A 290 -5.45 23.38 10.12
N LEU A 291 -6.09 22.32 10.68
CA LEU A 291 -5.58 20.95 10.60
C LEU A 291 -5.66 20.43 9.15
N LEU A 292 -6.74 20.69 8.43
CA LEU A 292 -6.89 20.29 7.02
C LEU A 292 -5.83 20.95 6.12
N GLN A 293 -5.43 22.19 6.40
CA GLN A 293 -4.32 22.83 5.69
C GLN A 293 -2.98 22.12 5.90
N ASN A 294 -2.83 21.36 6.99
CA ASN A 294 -1.67 20.57 7.32
C ASN A 294 -1.85 19.07 7.00
N ALA A 295 -2.90 18.69 6.28
CA ALA A 295 -3.24 17.28 6.00
C ALA A 295 -2.07 16.50 5.39
N ASP A 296 -1.32 17.08 4.45
CA ASP A 296 -0.14 16.45 3.85
C ASP A 296 1.00 16.18 4.84
N ALA A 297 1.22 17.10 5.79
CA ALA A 297 2.23 16.92 6.83
C ALA A 297 1.79 15.85 7.84
N ILE A 298 0.52 15.84 8.20
CA ILE A 298 -0.11 14.83 9.05
C ILE A 298 0.00 13.46 8.37
N ARG A 299 -0.42 13.35 7.12
CA ARG A 299 -0.34 12.12 6.32
C ARG A 299 1.06 11.53 6.30
N LYS A 300 2.06 12.34 5.91
CA LYS A 300 3.46 11.93 5.86
C LYS A 300 4.00 11.50 7.23
N GLY A 301 3.60 12.20 8.28
CA GLY A 301 4.01 11.89 9.64
C GLY A 301 3.43 10.59 10.18
N LEU A 302 2.13 10.38 10.01
CA LEU A 302 1.44 9.15 10.42
C LEU A 302 1.95 7.95 9.63
N LEU A 303 2.12 8.10 8.31
CA LEU A 303 2.69 7.06 7.47
C LEU A 303 4.13 6.71 7.86
N ASN A 304 4.93 7.71 8.26
CA ASN A 304 6.29 7.45 8.75
C ASN A 304 6.29 6.67 10.07
N ALA A 305 5.36 6.96 10.97
CA ALA A 305 5.19 6.21 12.22
C ALA A 305 4.70 4.79 11.97
N TYR A 306 3.71 4.64 11.11
CA TYR A 306 3.14 3.34 10.73
C TYR A 306 4.20 2.42 10.11
N LEU A 307 5.04 2.96 9.25
CA LEU A 307 6.12 2.23 8.56
C LEU A 307 7.43 2.18 9.36
N SER A 308 7.43 2.59 10.62
CA SER A 308 8.67 2.71 11.42
C SER A 308 9.49 1.43 11.48
N ALA A 309 8.85 0.28 11.69
CA ALA A 309 9.51 -1.03 11.74
C ALA A 309 10.16 -1.42 10.39
N TYR A 310 9.57 -1.03 9.29
CA TYR A 310 10.08 -1.31 7.94
C TYR A 310 11.15 -0.32 7.49
N ARG A 311 10.98 0.95 7.82
CA ARG A 311 11.91 2.03 7.45
C ARG A 311 13.15 2.10 8.34
N TYR A 312 12.99 1.80 9.64
CA TYR A 312 14.01 2.01 10.66
C TYR A 312 14.25 0.74 11.50
N PRO A 313 14.84 -0.32 10.93
CA PRO A 313 14.99 -1.62 11.60
C PRO A 313 15.83 -1.59 12.88
N LEU A 314 16.57 -0.51 13.12
CA LEU A 314 17.43 -0.35 14.29
C LEU A 314 16.66 -0.12 15.61
N LEU A 315 15.34 0.11 15.56
CA LEU A 315 14.56 0.43 16.76
C LEU A 315 14.43 -0.76 17.71
N GLU A 316 14.20 -1.96 17.19
CA GLU A 316 13.98 -3.19 17.96
C GLU A 316 15.16 -4.16 17.90
N ASP A 317 16.16 -3.88 17.06
CA ASP A 317 17.28 -4.77 16.87
C ASP A 317 18.18 -4.79 18.11
N LYS A 318 18.22 -5.93 18.77
CA LYS A 318 19.18 -6.27 19.83
C LYS A 318 20.49 -6.85 19.26
N GLY A 319 20.84 -6.47 18.01
CA GLY A 319 21.99 -7.03 17.31
C GLY A 319 23.31 -6.83 18.06
N MET A 320 23.55 -5.64 18.62
CA MET A 320 24.74 -5.38 19.43
C MET A 320 24.69 -6.18 20.74
N TYR A 321 23.54 -6.23 21.41
CA TYR A 321 23.36 -7.05 22.60
C TYR A 321 23.69 -8.53 22.30
N ARG A 322 23.08 -9.12 21.26
CA ARG A 322 23.33 -10.50 20.86
C ARG A 322 24.79 -10.73 20.48
N MET A 323 25.39 -9.79 19.78
CA MET A 323 26.79 -9.89 19.37
C MET A 323 27.73 -9.87 20.56
N TYR A 324 27.49 -9.03 21.57
CA TYR A 324 28.33 -8.97 22.77
C TYR A 324 28.02 -10.10 23.76
N SER A 325 26.76 -10.46 23.98
CA SER A 325 26.39 -11.55 24.87
C SER A 325 26.75 -12.93 24.31
N ASN A 326 26.33 -13.23 23.08
CA ASN A 326 26.45 -14.59 22.52
C ASN A 326 27.84 -14.85 21.89
N LEU A 327 28.42 -13.87 21.18
CA LEU A 327 29.70 -14.04 20.51
C LEU A 327 30.89 -13.78 21.42
N LEU A 328 30.80 -12.77 22.29
CA LEU A 328 31.88 -12.38 23.20
C LEU A 328 31.73 -12.94 24.62
N GLY A 329 30.59 -13.52 24.95
CA GLY A 329 30.30 -14.00 26.31
C GLY A 329 30.24 -12.90 27.36
N ALA A 330 29.94 -11.66 26.95
CA ALA A 330 29.88 -10.52 27.88
C ALA A 330 28.68 -10.63 28.82
N PRO A 331 28.82 -10.18 30.11
CA PRO A 331 27.69 -10.10 31.03
C PRO A 331 26.54 -9.27 30.44
N ASN A 332 25.28 -9.64 30.74
CA ASN A 332 24.08 -8.98 30.19
C ASN A 332 24.09 -7.45 30.40
N ALA A 333 24.47 -6.99 31.58
CA ALA A 333 24.55 -5.57 31.88
C ALA A 333 25.55 -4.80 30.98
N VAL A 334 26.67 -5.43 30.60
CA VAL A 334 27.65 -4.85 29.68
C VAL A 334 27.08 -4.84 28.26
N ALA A 335 26.44 -5.94 27.82
CA ALA A 335 25.83 -6.02 26.52
C ALA A 335 24.68 -5.01 26.34
N GLU A 336 23.85 -4.79 27.36
CA GLU A 336 22.82 -3.74 27.40
C GLU A 336 23.42 -2.34 27.30
N THR A 337 24.46 -2.05 28.11
CA THR A 337 25.15 -0.73 28.09
C THR A 337 25.72 -0.44 26.69
N VAL A 338 26.33 -1.44 26.04
CA VAL A 338 26.86 -1.31 24.67
C VAL A 338 25.73 -1.09 23.66
N GLN A 339 24.62 -1.79 23.81
CA GLN A 339 23.43 -1.61 22.95
C GLN A 339 22.86 -0.20 23.08
N ASP A 340 22.74 0.34 24.30
CA ASP A 340 22.20 1.69 24.55
C ASP A 340 23.15 2.78 24.03
N ALA A 341 24.47 2.60 24.26
CA ALA A 341 25.47 3.50 23.67
C ALA A 341 25.43 3.49 22.13
N TYR A 342 25.28 2.30 21.51
CA TYR A 342 25.15 2.16 20.08
C TYR A 342 23.89 2.86 19.55
N ARG A 343 22.73 2.66 20.20
CA ARG A 343 21.49 3.36 19.85
C ARG A 343 21.64 4.87 19.93
N THR A 344 22.27 5.38 20.99
CA THR A 344 22.52 6.81 21.17
C THR A 344 23.37 7.38 20.02
N VAL A 345 24.43 6.68 19.64
CA VAL A 345 25.28 7.10 18.52
C VAL A 345 24.53 7.06 17.17
N LEU A 346 23.61 6.13 16.99
CA LEU A 346 22.82 5.97 15.75
C LEU A 346 21.53 6.80 15.72
N THR A 347 21.28 7.67 16.70
CA THR A 347 20.09 8.53 16.72
C THR A 347 19.75 9.21 15.37
N PRO A 348 20.72 9.74 14.59
CA PRO A 348 20.42 10.33 13.29
C PRO A 348 19.83 9.36 12.24
N PHE A 349 20.01 8.07 12.43
CA PHE A 349 19.54 7.01 11.55
C PHE A 349 18.35 6.23 12.11
N ALA A 350 18.02 6.44 13.41
CA ALA A 350 16.97 5.70 14.08
C ALA A 350 15.64 6.44 14.04
N TYR A 351 14.55 5.68 14.15
CA TYR A 351 13.22 6.24 14.40
C TYR A 351 13.17 6.89 15.79
N GLN A 352 12.61 8.10 15.87
CA GLN A 352 12.39 8.81 17.13
C GLN A 352 10.96 8.58 17.60
N GLY A 353 10.75 7.50 18.33
CA GLY A 353 9.46 7.08 18.86
C GLY A 353 9.57 5.69 19.50
N ASN A 354 8.43 5.03 19.64
CA ASN A 354 8.34 3.70 20.23
C ASN A 354 7.50 2.76 19.32
N ALA A 355 7.44 1.47 19.67
CA ALA A 355 6.74 0.45 18.88
C ALA A 355 5.22 0.71 18.83
N LEU A 356 4.62 1.35 19.85
CA LEU A 356 3.18 1.65 19.89
C LEU A 356 2.77 2.78 18.93
N ASP A 357 3.73 3.51 18.38
CA ASP A 357 3.45 4.59 17.42
C ASP A 357 2.82 4.07 16.12
N LYS A 358 3.06 2.81 15.76
CA LYS A 358 2.43 2.15 14.61
C LYS A 358 0.91 2.12 14.76
N ASP A 359 0.44 1.58 15.89
CA ASP A 359 -0.99 1.41 16.16
C ASP A 359 -1.66 2.77 16.37
N LYS A 360 -0.99 3.66 17.13
CA LYS A 360 -1.44 5.05 17.30
C LYS A 360 -1.57 5.78 15.96
N ALA A 361 -0.61 5.59 15.05
CA ALA A 361 -0.65 6.22 13.73
C ALA A 361 -1.79 5.65 12.88
N ALA A 362 -2.03 4.33 12.92
CA ALA A 362 -3.14 3.70 12.21
C ALA A 362 -4.49 4.25 12.68
N GLN A 363 -4.67 4.35 14.00
CA GLN A 363 -5.88 4.91 14.60
C GLN A 363 -6.07 6.38 14.22
N LEU A 364 -5.06 7.24 14.45
CA LEU A 364 -5.15 8.66 14.12
C LEU A 364 -5.33 8.92 12.62
N TYR A 365 -4.78 8.05 11.76
CA TYR A 365 -4.99 8.13 10.33
C TYR A 365 -6.45 7.88 9.96
N ALA A 366 -7.03 6.79 10.49
CA ALA A 366 -8.44 6.48 10.28
C ALA A 366 -9.36 7.58 10.85
N GLU A 367 -9.08 8.08 12.05
CA GLU A 367 -9.84 9.17 12.68
C GLU A 367 -9.76 10.51 11.90
N PHE A 368 -8.64 10.80 11.24
CA PHE A 368 -8.45 12.07 10.52
C PHE A 368 -8.92 11.99 9.07
N PHE A 369 -8.55 10.92 8.33
CA PHE A 369 -8.78 10.77 6.89
C PHE A 369 -10.01 9.94 6.54
N ASP A 370 -10.73 9.45 7.53
CA ASP A 370 -11.90 8.59 7.37
C ASP A 370 -11.64 7.36 6.46
N THR A 371 -10.45 6.84 6.56
CA THR A 371 -10.01 5.70 5.76
C THR A 371 -8.91 4.96 6.51
N PRO A 372 -8.96 3.63 6.66
CA PRO A 372 -7.85 2.88 7.23
C PRO A 372 -6.54 3.15 6.47
N ILE A 373 -5.44 3.35 7.21
CA ILE A 373 -4.14 3.70 6.61
C ILE A 373 -3.69 2.68 5.56
N LEU A 374 -4.03 1.40 5.75
CA LEU A 374 -3.75 0.32 4.80
C LEU A 374 -4.46 0.53 3.45
N ARG A 375 -5.67 1.07 3.47
CA ARG A 375 -6.43 1.37 2.25
C ARG A 375 -5.96 2.68 1.62
N GLY A 376 -5.83 3.74 2.41
CA GLY A 376 -5.46 5.06 1.92
C GLY A 376 -4.02 5.16 1.40
N GLU A 377 -3.10 4.35 1.94
CA GLU A 377 -1.67 4.38 1.64
C GLU A 377 -1.15 3.05 1.08
N HIS A 378 -2.06 2.22 0.54
CA HIS A 378 -1.77 0.86 0.10
C HIS A 378 -0.49 0.75 -0.74
N SER A 379 -0.38 1.53 -1.83
CA SER A 379 0.79 1.51 -2.71
C SER A 379 2.10 1.91 -2.01
N THR A 380 2.03 2.90 -1.10
CA THR A 380 3.21 3.38 -0.37
C THR A 380 3.65 2.39 0.72
N ILE A 381 2.69 1.78 1.39
CA ILE A 381 2.95 0.74 2.41
C ILE A 381 3.53 -0.49 1.73
N GLN A 382 2.89 -0.93 0.69
CA GLN A 382 3.38 -1.97 -0.17
C GLN A 382 4.83 -1.68 -0.59
N ASN A 383 5.14 -0.51 -1.10
CA ASN A 383 6.47 -0.06 -1.52
C ASN A 383 7.52 -0.11 -0.40
N ALA A 384 7.15 0.29 0.80
CA ALA A 384 8.06 0.28 1.94
C ALA A 384 8.39 -1.13 2.42
N VAL A 385 7.38 -1.98 2.41
CA VAL A 385 7.53 -3.38 2.81
C VAL A 385 8.44 -4.14 1.85
N LEU A 386 8.35 -3.86 0.55
CA LEU A 386 9.14 -4.51 -0.49
C LEU A 386 10.58 -4.03 -0.64
N SER A 387 10.85 -2.83 -0.21
CA SER A 387 12.24 -2.40 -0.07
C SER A 387 13.00 -3.20 1.00
N ASN A 388 12.31 -4.17 1.62
CA ASN A 388 12.81 -4.98 2.71
C ASN A 388 13.35 -6.31 2.14
N PHE A 389 14.69 -6.51 2.15
CA PHE A 389 15.34 -7.73 1.69
C PHE A 389 15.00 -9.00 2.49
N ASN A 390 14.23 -8.88 3.55
CA ASN A 390 13.77 -10.04 4.31
C ASN A 390 12.43 -10.53 3.76
N ARG A 391 12.51 -11.41 2.75
CA ARG A 391 11.34 -12.01 2.10
C ARG A 391 10.40 -12.75 3.07
N THR A 392 10.91 -13.19 4.20
CA THR A 392 10.15 -13.91 5.23
C THR A 392 9.29 -12.98 6.09
N GLU A 393 9.73 -11.75 6.36
CA GLU A 393 8.92 -10.73 7.06
C GLU A 393 7.96 -9.99 6.11
N ALA A 394 8.16 -10.17 4.80
CA ALA A 394 7.38 -9.49 3.78
C ALA A 394 6.05 -10.16 3.44
N LYS A 395 5.64 -11.26 4.10
CA LYS A 395 4.44 -12.01 3.76
C LYS A 395 3.31 -11.92 4.80
N ALA A 396 3.45 -11.19 5.90
CA ALA A 396 2.36 -11.04 6.86
C ALA A 396 1.41 -9.92 6.48
N GLY A 397 0.20 -10.29 6.15
CA GLY A 397 -1.00 -9.55 6.45
C GLY A 397 -1.11 -8.09 6.04
N LEU A 398 -0.58 -7.66 4.90
CA LEU A 398 -1.23 -6.55 4.20
C LEU A 398 -2.60 -7.08 3.77
N LEU A 399 -3.65 -6.40 4.20
CA LEU A 399 -5.00 -6.63 3.70
C LEU A 399 -4.92 -6.90 2.20
N ASP A 400 -5.55 -7.97 1.76
CA ASP A 400 -5.60 -8.34 0.34
C ASP A 400 -6.36 -7.32 -0.53
N ILE A 401 -6.51 -6.07 -0.03
CA ILE A 401 -7.09 -4.97 -0.80
C ILE A 401 -6.10 -4.56 -1.88
N GLY A 402 -6.45 -4.87 -3.14
CA GLY A 402 -5.60 -4.57 -4.30
C GLY A 402 -4.33 -5.43 -4.37
N ALA A 403 -4.24 -6.53 -3.63
CA ALA A 403 -3.12 -7.45 -3.76
C ALA A 403 -3.21 -8.21 -5.10
N GLU A 404 -2.16 -8.15 -5.89
CA GLU A 404 -2.08 -8.81 -7.19
C GLU A 404 -1.65 -10.29 -7.02
N ARG A 405 -2.45 -11.09 -6.28
CA ARG A 405 -2.13 -12.50 -6.00
C ARG A 405 -2.82 -13.46 -6.96
N VAL A 406 -4.09 -13.18 -7.29
CA VAL A 406 -4.90 -14.04 -8.14
C VAL A 406 -5.24 -13.32 -9.43
N ARG A 407 -4.64 -13.77 -10.52
CA ARG A 407 -4.83 -13.18 -11.84
C ARG A 407 -6.08 -13.73 -12.51
N LEU A 408 -6.98 -12.85 -12.93
CA LEU A 408 -8.06 -13.15 -13.84
C LEU A 408 -7.47 -13.30 -15.25
N GLN A 409 -7.44 -14.52 -15.78
CA GLN A 409 -6.88 -14.82 -17.10
C GLN A 409 -7.92 -14.72 -18.20
N GLN A 410 -9.12 -15.20 -17.92
CA GLN A 410 -10.23 -15.23 -18.88
C GLN A 410 -11.53 -14.85 -18.20
N GLN A 411 -12.39 -14.14 -18.94
CA GLN A 411 -13.72 -13.73 -18.49
C GLN A 411 -14.69 -13.78 -19.65
N ASP A 412 -15.67 -14.66 -19.55
CA ASP A 412 -16.69 -14.88 -20.57
C ASP A 412 -18.06 -14.49 -20.03
N VAL A 413 -18.72 -13.59 -20.70
CA VAL A 413 -20.08 -13.17 -20.40
C VAL A 413 -21.01 -13.71 -21.49
N SER A 414 -22.03 -14.47 -21.07
CA SER A 414 -23.08 -14.95 -21.98
C SER A 414 -24.42 -14.41 -21.52
N ILE A 415 -25.13 -13.75 -22.39
CA ILE A 415 -26.44 -13.17 -22.14
C ILE A 415 -27.49 -13.94 -22.95
N THR A 416 -28.48 -14.47 -22.25
CA THR A 416 -29.66 -15.12 -22.86
C THR A 416 -30.88 -14.25 -22.57
N PRO A 417 -31.28 -13.37 -23.50
CA PRO A 417 -32.45 -12.51 -23.33
C PRO A 417 -33.76 -13.29 -23.50
N GLU A 418 -34.71 -12.94 -22.64
CA GLU A 418 -36.07 -13.53 -22.61
C GLU A 418 -37.10 -12.39 -22.46
N GLY A 419 -37.22 -11.53 -23.48
CA GLY A 419 -38.03 -10.31 -23.43
C GLY A 419 -37.46 -9.24 -22.53
N ASP A 420 -38.12 -8.93 -21.42
CA ASP A 420 -37.72 -7.87 -20.49
C ASP A 420 -36.74 -8.31 -19.40
N TRP A 421 -36.34 -9.57 -19.39
CA TRP A 421 -35.33 -10.07 -18.48
C TRP A 421 -34.32 -10.92 -19.25
N ALA A 422 -33.14 -11.10 -18.65
CA ALA A 422 -32.10 -11.96 -19.19
C ALA A 422 -31.51 -12.85 -18.10
N GLU A 423 -31.08 -14.05 -18.51
CA GLU A 423 -30.13 -14.84 -17.73
C GLU A 423 -28.71 -14.51 -18.21
N ILE A 424 -27.88 -14.09 -17.28
CA ILE A 424 -26.48 -13.77 -17.54
C ILE A 424 -25.61 -14.81 -16.87
N LYS A 425 -24.67 -15.38 -17.63
CA LYS A 425 -23.67 -16.34 -17.16
C LYS A 425 -22.31 -15.68 -17.25
N LEU A 426 -21.66 -15.57 -16.11
CA LEU A 426 -20.28 -15.12 -15.98
C LEU A 426 -19.39 -16.35 -15.72
N HIS A 427 -18.41 -16.55 -16.57
CA HIS A 427 -17.39 -17.57 -16.40
C HIS A 427 -16.03 -16.88 -16.27
N GLU A 428 -15.33 -17.12 -15.19
CA GLU A 428 -14.04 -16.54 -14.90
C GLU A 428 -13.00 -17.61 -14.64
N VAL A 429 -11.81 -17.42 -15.18
CA VAL A 429 -10.68 -18.32 -15.01
C VAL A 429 -9.58 -17.60 -14.26
N TYR A 430 -9.25 -18.11 -13.10
CA TYR A 430 -8.28 -17.54 -12.19
C TYR A 430 -7.02 -18.39 -12.11
N ALA A 431 -5.86 -17.71 -12.06
CA ALA A 431 -4.57 -18.33 -11.80
C ALA A 431 -3.88 -17.64 -10.65
N ASN A 432 -3.35 -18.43 -9.75
CA ASN A 432 -2.54 -17.94 -8.64
C ASN A 432 -1.14 -17.58 -9.13
N THR A 433 -0.63 -16.42 -8.73
CA THR A 433 0.72 -15.98 -9.06
C THR A 433 1.73 -16.26 -7.96
N THR A 434 1.28 -16.81 -6.81
CA THR A 434 2.09 -17.12 -5.66
C THR A 434 2.39 -18.62 -5.55
N PHE A 435 3.35 -19.01 -4.71
CA PHE A 435 3.72 -20.40 -4.46
C PHE A 435 2.91 -21.05 -3.32
N GLU A 436 1.86 -20.39 -2.83
CA GLU A 436 1.01 -20.86 -1.74
C GLU A 436 -0.45 -20.92 -2.20
N ASN A 437 -1.24 -21.78 -1.53
CA ASN A 437 -2.68 -21.77 -1.73
C ASN A 437 -3.22 -20.38 -1.33
N THR A 438 -4.07 -19.80 -2.17
CA THR A 438 -4.67 -18.50 -1.88
C THR A 438 -6.18 -18.52 -2.12
N GLU A 439 -6.87 -17.54 -1.60
CA GLU A 439 -8.32 -17.37 -1.73
C GLU A 439 -8.63 -16.34 -2.82
N ILE A 440 -9.73 -16.50 -3.55
CA ILE A 440 -10.39 -15.41 -4.26
C ILE A 440 -11.28 -14.69 -3.26
N LEU A 441 -11.16 -13.36 -3.15
CA LEU A 441 -12.04 -12.53 -2.33
C LEU A 441 -12.30 -11.21 -3.04
N TYR A 442 -13.57 -10.90 -3.29
CA TYR A 442 -14.00 -9.59 -3.77
C TYR A 442 -15.47 -9.31 -3.43
N TYR A 443 -15.81 -8.03 -3.43
CA TYR A 443 -17.16 -7.53 -3.20
C TYR A 443 -17.70 -6.87 -4.45
N PHE A 444 -18.95 -7.14 -4.76
CA PHE A 444 -19.63 -6.56 -5.92
C PHE A 444 -21.09 -6.26 -5.63
N SER A 445 -21.70 -5.41 -6.45
CA SER A 445 -23.11 -5.11 -6.40
C SER A 445 -23.82 -5.46 -7.70
N LEU A 446 -25.11 -5.74 -7.56
CA LEU A 446 -26.03 -5.97 -8.65
C LEU A 446 -27.21 -4.99 -8.55
N PRO A 447 -28.00 -4.80 -9.63
CA PRO A 447 -29.31 -4.19 -9.54
C PRO A 447 -30.17 -4.84 -8.45
N GLU A 448 -31.08 -4.08 -7.87
CA GLU A 448 -31.87 -4.58 -6.72
C GLU A 448 -32.81 -5.72 -7.12
N SER A 449 -33.35 -5.71 -8.33
CA SER A 449 -34.16 -6.80 -8.87
C SER A 449 -33.35 -8.02 -9.30
N ALA A 450 -32.05 -7.87 -9.53
CA ALA A 450 -31.23 -8.98 -10.01
C ALA A 450 -31.05 -10.04 -8.94
N THR A 451 -31.01 -11.28 -9.36
CA THR A 451 -31.00 -12.44 -8.45
C THR A 451 -29.99 -13.47 -8.92
N ILE A 452 -29.04 -13.80 -8.05
CA ILE A 452 -28.05 -14.85 -8.35
C ILE A 452 -28.72 -16.20 -8.20
N THR A 453 -28.59 -17.04 -9.21
CA THR A 453 -29.27 -18.32 -9.35
C THR A 453 -28.30 -19.51 -9.45
N GLY A 454 -27.00 -19.28 -9.42
CA GLY A 454 -26.04 -20.38 -9.42
C GLY A 454 -24.61 -19.93 -9.23
N LEU A 455 -23.83 -20.80 -8.58
CA LEU A 455 -22.40 -20.67 -8.35
C LEU A 455 -21.73 -22.03 -8.45
N TRP A 456 -20.68 -22.16 -9.25
CA TRP A 456 -19.94 -23.40 -9.40
C TRP A 456 -18.44 -23.13 -9.46
N LEU A 457 -17.67 -24.13 -9.03
CA LEU A 457 -16.23 -24.19 -9.20
C LEU A 457 -15.83 -25.40 -10.03
N GLY A 458 -14.65 -25.35 -10.62
CA GLY A 458 -14.07 -26.49 -11.33
C GLY A 458 -12.59 -26.29 -11.62
N GLU A 459 -11.87 -27.39 -11.68
CA GLU A 459 -10.45 -27.38 -12.05
C GLU A 459 -10.27 -27.31 -13.58
N THR A 460 -11.30 -27.63 -14.33
CA THR A 460 -11.29 -27.63 -15.79
C THR A 460 -12.48 -26.84 -16.35
N ALA A 461 -12.42 -26.51 -17.63
CA ALA A 461 -13.54 -25.85 -18.35
C ALA A 461 -14.75 -26.79 -18.59
N ASP A 462 -14.65 -28.08 -18.28
CA ASP A 462 -15.72 -29.04 -18.48
C ASP A 462 -16.82 -28.83 -17.44
N LEU A 463 -17.97 -28.37 -17.89
CA LEU A 463 -19.16 -28.15 -17.07
C LEU A 463 -19.68 -29.44 -16.40
N ALA A 464 -19.39 -30.63 -16.95
CA ALA A 464 -19.80 -31.90 -16.36
C ALA A 464 -18.98 -32.26 -15.11
N GLN A 465 -17.80 -31.68 -14.96
CA GLN A 465 -16.88 -31.94 -13.84
C GLN A 465 -16.91 -30.82 -12.78
N ARG A 466 -17.78 -29.83 -12.93
CA ARG A 466 -17.89 -28.74 -11.95
C ARG A 466 -18.48 -29.22 -10.63
N TYR A 467 -18.02 -28.61 -9.54
CA TYR A 467 -18.58 -28.81 -8.22
C TYR A 467 -19.88 -28.04 -8.05
N GLU A 468 -20.90 -28.71 -7.51
CA GLU A 468 -22.23 -28.14 -7.33
C GLU A 468 -22.35 -27.35 -6.01
N TYR A 469 -23.20 -26.34 -6.02
CA TYR A 469 -23.55 -25.57 -4.85
C TYR A 469 -24.77 -26.12 -4.13
N VAL A 470 -24.90 -25.73 -2.87
CA VAL A 470 -26.12 -25.86 -2.07
C VAL A 470 -26.52 -24.48 -1.55
N VAL A 471 -27.83 -24.23 -1.43
CA VAL A 471 -28.35 -23.04 -0.72
C VAL A 471 -28.49 -23.43 0.74
N ALA A 472 -27.72 -22.79 1.60
CA ALA A 472 -27.64 -23.07 3.02
C ALA A 472 -27.95 -21.81 3.86
N PRO A 473 -28.39 -21.95 5.12
CA PRO A 473 -28.51 -20.83 6.04
C PRO A 473 -27.17 -20.10 6.17
N ARG A 474 -27.17 -18.78 6.16
CA ARG A 474 -25.95 -17.99 5.99
C ARG A 474 -24.90 -18.24 7.07
N GLY A 475 -25.28 -18.26 8.35
CA GLY A 475 -24.34 -18.52 9.45
C GLY A 475 -23.74 -19.92 9.39
N ALA A 476 -24.53 -20.93 9.07
CA ALA A 476 -24.04 -22.31 8.87
C ALA A 476 -23.07 -22.40 7.70
N ALA A 477 -23.35 -21.71 6.59
CA ALA A 477 -22.47 -21.67 5.43
C ALA A 477 -21.12 -21.00 5.74
N GLN A 478 -21.15 -19.88 6.48
CA GLN A 478 -19.93 -19.18 6.95
C GLN A 478 -19.07 -20.07 7.85
N GLN A 479 -19.69 -20.71 8.83
CA GLN A 479 -18.99 -21.61 9.74
C GLN A 479 -18.28 -22.74 8.98
N VAL A 480 -18.99 -23.42 8.09
CA VAL A 480 -18.42 -24.50 7.27
C VAL A 480 -17.30 -23.97 6.38
N TYR A 481 -17.51 -22.84 5.73
CA TYR A 481 -16.47 -22.24 4.89
C TYR A 481 -15.18 -21.97 5.69
N THR A 482 -15.30 -21.28 6.83
CA THR A 482 -14.16 -20.94 7.68
C THR A 482 -13.42 -22.19 8.18
N ASP A 483 -14.16 -23.23 8.61
CA ASP A 483 -13.55 -24.49 9.06
C ASP A 483 -12.85 -25.25 7.93
N GLN A 484 -13.37 -25.20 6.70
CA GLN A 484 -12.74 -25.85 5.54
C GLN A 484 -11.48 -25.11 5.10
N VAL A 485 -11.49 -23.78 5.04
CA VAL A 485 -10.30 -22.98 4.71
C VAL A 485 -9.17 -23.24 5.71
N ARG A 486 -9.48 -23.34 7.01
CA ARG A 486 -8.49 -23.72 8.04
C ARG A 486 -7.89 -25.12 7.80
N ARG A 487 -8.65 -26.03 7.19
CA ARG A 487 -8.20 -27.38 6.82
C ARG A 487 -7.59 -27.46 5.43
N GLN A 488 -7.52 -26.34 4.72
CA GLN A 488 -7.03 -26.25 3.34
C GLN A 488 -7.79 -27.13 2.34
N VAL A 489 -9.10 -27.20 2.48
CA VAL A 489 -10.00 -27.96 1.61
C VAL A 489 -10.94 -26.99 0.85
N ASP A 490 -11.28 -27.35 -0.36
CA ASP A 490 -11.93 -26.53 -1.39
C ASP A 490 -13.40 -26.15 -1.10
N PRO A 491 -13.75 -24.95 -0.62
CA PRO A 491 -15.09 -24.43 -0.70
C PRO A 491 -15.16 -23.14 -1.52
N ALA A 492 -16.37 -22.76 -2.02
CA ALA A 492 -16.68 -21.38 -2.36
C ALA A 492 -17.94 -20.95 -1.63
N LEU A 493 -17.98 -19.66 -1.26
CA LEU A 493 -19.07 -19.06 -0.53
C LEU A 493 -19.49 -17.75 -1.20
N LEU A 494 -20.75 -17.62 -1.52
CA LEU A 494 -21.37 -16.42 -2.04
C LEU A 494 -22.48 -15.96 -1.10
N GLU A 495 -22.35 -14.74 -0.58
CA GLU A 495 -23.21 -14.16 0.44
C GLU A 495 -23.75 -12.82 0.01
N GLN A 496 -24.97 -12.50 0.43
CA GLN A 496 -25.51 -11.15 0.35
C GLN A 496 -25.14 -10.37 1.61
N VAL A 497 -24.29 -9.35 1.48
CA VAL A 497 -23.74 -8.54 2.58
C VAL A 497 -24.31 -7.11 2.65
N GLY A 498 -25.31 -6.85 1.87
CA GLY A 498 -26.07 -5.60 1.81
C GLY A 498 -27.30 -5.75 0.94
N PRO A 499 -28.17 -4.74 0.83
CA PRO A 499 -29.39 -4.83 0.01
C PRO A 499 -29.11 -5.19 -1.45
N ARG A 500 -27.97 -4.76 -1.99
CA ARG A 500 -27.52 -4.99 -3.36
C ARG A 500 -26.11 -5.59 -3.43
N ASN A 501 -25.47 -5.82 -2.30
CA ASN A 501 -24.06 -6.10 -2.16
C ASN A 501 -23.82 -7.58 -1.88
N TYR A 502 -22.82 -8.14 -2.53
CA TYR A 502 -22.45 -9.54 -2.42
C TYR A 502 -20.96 -9.68 -2.14
N ARG A 503 -20.59 -10.70 -1.35
CA ARG A 503 -19.22 -11.13 -1.12
C ARG A 503 -19.03 -12.51 -1.73
N LEU A 504 -18.02 -12.65 -2.58
CA LEU A 504 -17.61 -13.94 -3.12
C LEU A 504 -16.24 -14.33 -2.55
N ARG A 505 -16.16 -15.55 -2.05
CA ARG A 505 -14.95 -16.19 -1.56
C ARG A 505 -14.80 -17.56 -2.20
N ALA A 506 -13.60 -17.93 -2.63
CA ALA A 506 -13.32 -19.27 -3.16
C ALA A 506 -11.89 -19.68 -2.81
N PHE A 507 -11.72 -20.87 -2.24
CA PHE A 507 -10.44 -21.44 -1.79
C PHE A 507 -10.36 -22.91 -2.10
N PRO A 508 -9.13 -23.48 -2.30
CA PRO A 508 -7.90 -22.80 -2.63
C PRO A 508 -7.77 -22.56 -4.13
N ILE A 509 -7.11 -21.46 -4.50
CA ILE A 509 -6.56 -21.35 -5.85
C ILE A 509 -5.17 -21.98 -5.80
N PRO A 510 -4.90 -23.06 -6.56
CA PRO A 510 -3.65 -23.79 -6.50
C PRO A 510 -2.43 -22.90 -6.73
N PRO A 511 -1.30 -23.13 -6.04
CA PRO A 511 -0.10 -22.33 -6.18
C PRO A 511 0.53 -22.48 -7.56
N ALA A 512 1.19 -21.45 -8.05
CA ALA A 512 1.95 -21.50 -9.28
C ALA A 512 3.03 -22.58 -9.22
N GLY A 513 3.06 -23.49 -10.21
CA GLY A 513 4.09 -24.55 -10.34
C GLY A 513 3.90 -25.77 -9.42
N ARG A 514 2.69 -26.04 -8.95
CA ARG A 514 2.38 -27.24 -8.16
C ARG A 514 2.74 -28.52 -8.91
N ASP A 515 2.54 -28.56 -10.22
CA ASP A 515 3.01 -29.63 -11.10
C ASP A 515 4.19 -29.12 -11.94
N LEU A 516 5.39 -29.61 -11.63
CA LEU A 516 6.61 -29.31 -12.43
C LEU A 516 6.52 -29.78 -13.89
N LEU A 517 5.49 -30.54 -14.23
CA LEU A 517 5.14 -30.97 -15.57
C LEU A 517 3.60 -31.01 -15.72
N PRO A 518 2.94 -29.88 -16.00
CA PRO A 518 1.51 -29.89 -16.33
C PRO A 518 1.30 -30.78 -17.55
N GLN A 519 0.31 -31.66 -17.50
CA GLN A 519 0.05 -32.61 -18.61
C GLN A 519 -0.31 -31.91 -19.95
N ASP A 520 -0.67 -30.64 -19.88
CA ASP A 520 -1.07 -29.78 -21.00
C ASP A 520 -0.29 -28.47 -21.09
N GLY A 521 0.75 -28.26 -20.25
CA GLY A 521 1.62 -27.07 -20.29
C GLY A 521 0.93 -25.79 -19.81
N GLN A 522 -0.25 -25.88 -19.16
CA GLN A 522 -0.96 -24.72 -18.60
C GLN A 522 -0.83 -24.68 -17.07
N PRO A 523 -0.68 -23.48 -16.47
CA PRO A 523 -0.65 -23.36 -15.01
C PRO A 523 -1.98 -23.83 -14.42
N ASP A 524 -1.95 -24.34 -13.19
CA ASP A 524 -3.13 -24.73 -12.42
C ASP A 524 -4.11 -23.54 -12.36
N ARG A 525 -5.35 -23.81 -12.74
CA ARG A 525 -6.40 -22.79 -12.89
C ARG A 525 -7.62 -23.19 -12.09
N MET A 526 -8.35 -22.20 -11.64
CA MET A 526 -9.67 -22.40 -11.06
C MET A 526 -10.70 -21.72 -11.95
N HIS A 527 -11.70 -22.46 -12.37
CA HIS A 527 -12.84 -21.99 -13.10
C HIS A 527 -13.98 -21.69 -12.15
N LEU A 528 -14.54 -20.51 -12.25
CA LEU A 528 -15.69 -20.04 -11.50
C LEU A 528 -16.81 -19.69 -12.47
N TRP A 529 -17.99 -20.23 -12.22
CA TRP A 529 -19.19 -19.84 -12.96
C TRP A 529 -20.21 -19.26 -11.99
N MET A 530 -20.78 -18.15 -12.39
CA MET A 530 -21.89 -17.50 -11.70
C MET A 530 -23.02 -17.24 -12.69
N THR A 531 -24.26 -17.51 -12.29
CA THR A 531 -25.42 -17.14 -13.07
C THR A 531 -26.35 -16.24 -12.27
N TYR A 532 -26.92 -15.27 -12.93
CA TYR A 532 -27.91 -14.41 -12.33
C TYR A 532 -28.95 -13.97 -13.36
N LYS A 533 -30.14 -13.60 -12.87
CA LYS A 533 -31.22 -13.04 -13.67
C LYS A 533 -31.38 -11.57 -13.37
N VAL A 534 -31.66 -10.77 -14.40
CA VAL A 534 -31.75 -9.32 -14.31
C VAL A 534 -32.83 -8.78 -15.20
N MET A 535 -33.54 -7.74 -14.75
CA MET A 535 -34.54 -7.02 -15.56
C MET A 535 -33.82 -6.02 -16.49
N LYS A 536 -34.37 -5.80 -17.67
CA LYS A 536 -33.90 -4.78 -18.61
C LYS A 536 -34.11 -3.38 -18.05
N GLN A 537 -33.08 -2.54 -18.09
CA GLN A 537 -33.14 -1.15 -17.62
C GLN A 537 -32.68 -0.22 -18.74
N ASN A 538 -33.50 0.71 -19.17
CA ASN A 538 -33.15 1.70 -20.19
C ASN A 538 -32.52 1.05 -21.44
N ASP A 539 -33.09 -0.04 -21.91
CA ASP A 539 -32.61 -0.86 -23.04
C ASP A 539 -31.18 -1.40 -22.85
N GLN A 540 -30.81 -1.68 -21.61
CA GLN A 540 -29.50 -2.25 -21.25
C GLN A 540 -29.65 -3.42 -20.29
N TRP A 541 -28.72 -4.36 -20.37
CA TRP A 541 -28.47 -5.42 -19.41
C TRP A 541 -27.38 -5.00 -18.45
N MET A 542 -27.74 -4.85 -17.19
CA MET A 542 -26.80 -4.42 -16.14
C MET A 542 -25.91 -5.57 -15.72
N LEU A 543 -24.59 -5.31 -15.64
CA LEU A 543 -23.59 -6.27 -15.17
C LEU A 543 -23.19 -5.98 -13.71
N PRO A 544 -22.52 -6.94 -13.03
CA PRO A 544 -21.99 -6.72 -11.69
C PRO A 544 -20.98 -5.57 -11.67
N VAL A 545 -21.08 -4.72 -10.66
CA VAL A 545 -20.13 -3.63 -10.40
C VAL A 545 -19.26 -4.02 -9.22
N LEU A 546 -17.95 -3.98 -9.42
CA LEU A 546 -16.98 -4.28 -8.36
C LEU A 546 -16.97 -3.12 -7.35
N ASN A 547 -17.31 -3.41 -6.08
CA ASN A 547 -17.29 -2.42 -5.00
C ASN A 547 -15.93 -2.39 -4.31
N GLU A 548 -15.33 -3.55 -4.07
CA GLU A 548 -14.02 -3.65 -3.46
C GLU A 548 -13.21 -4.82 -4.06
N GLN A 549 -12.06 -4.48 -4.59
CA GLN A 549 -11.07 -5.44 -5.06
C GLN A 549 -10.17 -5.81 -3.87
N ARG A 550 -10.08 -7.09 -3.55
CA ARG A 550 -9.18 -7.60 -2.52
C ARG A 550 -7.88 -8.14 -3.14
N ASN A 551 -7.84 -9.41 -3.47
CA ASN A 551 -6.63 -10.09 -3.95
C ASN A 551 -6.67 -10.54 -5.41
N ILE A 552 -7.75 -10.25 -6.13
CA ILE A 552 -7.83 -10.51 -7.56
C ILE A 552 -7.27 -9.32 -8.36
N PHE A 553 -6.69 -9.59 -9.50
CA PHE A 553 -6.27 -8.56 -10.43
C PHE A 553 -6.40 -9.03 -11.88
N TRP A 554 -6.40 -8.10 -12.80
CA TRP A 554 -6.45 -8.34 -14.24
C TRP A 554 -5.51 -7.39 -14.96
N THR A 555 -5.22 -7.72 -16.19
CA THR A 555 -4.40 -6.88 -17.07
C THR A 555 -5.12 -6.69 -18.39
N GLN A 556 -4.61 -5.84 -19.25
CA GLN A 556 -5.11 -5.69 -20.62
C GLN A 556 -5.00 -6.98 -21.46
N ASP A 557 -4.21 -7.97 -21.02
CA ASP A 557 -4.07 -9.27 -21.66
C ASP A 557 -5.09 -10.31 -21.16
N THR A 558 -5.94 -9.97 -20.18
CA THR A 558 -7.07 -10.79 -19.77
C THR A 558 -7.99 -11.02 -20.96
N GLN A 559 -8.21 -12.28 -21.32
CA GLN A 559 -9.06 -12.65 -22.47
C GLN A 559 -10.53 -12.45 -22.09
N ARG A 560 -11.26 -11.69 -22.89
CA ARG A 560 -12.66 -11.38 -22.63
C ARG A 560 -13.53 -11.69 -23.81
N THR A 561 -14.66 -12.35 -23.56
CA THR A 561 -15.66 -12.61 -24.59
C THR A 561 -17.06 -12.19 -24.14
N LEU A 562 -17.87 -11.76 -25.09
CA LEU A 562 -19.30 -11.52 -24.93
C LEU A 562 -20.05 -12.36 -25.95
N ASN A 563 -20.88 -13.27 -25.49
CA ASN A 563 -21.60 -14.24 -26.34
C ASN A 563 -20.66 -14.94 -27.35
N GLY A 564 -19.46 -15.34 -26.86
CA GLY A 564 -18.43 -15.99 -27.65
C GLY A 564 -17.62 -15.06 -28.56
N LYS A 565 -17.91 -13.74 -28.61
CA LYS A 565 -17.17 -12.78 -29.42
C LYS A 565 -16.11 -12.09 -28.59
N PRO A 566 -14.85 -12.04 -29.05
CA PRO A 566 -13.80 -11.31 -28.33
C PRO A 566 -14.15 -9.84 -28.12
N GLN A 567 -13.82 -9.32 -26.95
CA GLN A 567 -14.02 -7.94 -26.55
C GLN A 567 -12.72 -7.14 -26.63
N GLN A 568 -12.85 -5.82 -26.67
CA GLN A 568 -11.70 -4.93 -26.60
C GLN A 568 -11.02 -5.01 -25.21
N LYS A 569 -9.73 -4.71 -25.20
CA LYS A 569 -8.95 -4.61 -23.96
C LYS A 569 -9.53 -3.52 -23.05
N SER A 570 -9.66 -3.81 -21.77
CA SER A 570 -10.25 -2.91 -20.79
C SER A 570 -9.50 -2.98 -19.47
N ASP A 571 -9.37 -1.85 -18.81
CA ASP A 571 -8.85 -1.74 -17.43
C ASP A 571 -9.97 -1.93 -16.39
N ALA A 572 -11.25 -1.95 -16.78
CA ALA A 572 -12.36 -2.28 -15.90
C ALA A 572 -12.53 -3.80 -15.76
N TRP A 573 -13.00 -4.24 -14.58
CA TRP A 573 -13.35 -5.65 -14.37
C TRP A 573 -14.45 -6.10 -15.34
N LEU A 574 -15.58 -5.39 -15.34
CA LEU A 574 -16.68 -5.55 -16.29
C LEU A 574 -17.18 -4.16 -16.72
N PRO A 575 -17.79 -4.01 -17.88
CA PRO A 575 -18.55 -2.81 -18.20
C PRO A 575 -19.79 -2.76 -17.28
N ALA A 576 -20.27 -1.58 -16.94
CA ALA A 576 -21.44 -1.43 -16.05
C ALA A 576 -22.72 -2.04 -16.67
N SER A 577 -22.83 -2.01 -18.00
CA SER A 577 -23.99 -2.52 -18.75
C SER A 577 -23.64 -2.88 -20.18
N ILE A 578 -24.52 -3.63 -20.82
CA ILE A 578 -24.42 -4.01 -22.24
C ILE A 578 -25.74 -3.67 -22.91
N PRO A 579 -25.75 -3.05 -24.11
CA PRO A 579 -26.98 -2.77 -24.85
C PRO A 579 -27.82 -4.04 -25.09
N ALA A 580 -29.10 -3.94 -24.90
CA ALA A 580 -30.07 -4.99 -25.25
C ALA A 580 -30.39 -4.89 -26.75
N ASP A 581 -30.12 -5.95 -27.49
CA ASP A 581 -30.41 -5.99 -28.94
C ASP A 581 -31.93 -6.13 -29.25
N VAL A 582 -32.77 -6.21 -28.22
CA VAL A 582 -34.22 -6.48 -28.35
C VAL A 582 -34.99 -5.19 -28.08
N SER A 583 -35.65 -4.69 -29.08
CA SER A 583 -36.52 -3.51 -29.03
C SER A 583 -38.00 -3.86 -28.80
N GLU A 584 -38.33 -4.99 -28.17
CA GLU A 584 -39.70 -5.29 -27.79
C GLU A 584 -40.15 -4.38 -26.64
N PRO A 585 -41.39 -3.85 -26.71
CA PRO A 585 -41.92 -3.05 -25.61
C PRO A 585 -41.99 -3.88 -24.33
N ALA A 586 -41.69 -3.24 -23.19
CA ALA A 586 -41.71 -3.88 -21.88
C ALA A 586 -43.11 -4.46 -21.59
N SER A 587 -43.16 -5.68 -21.09
CA SER A 587 -44.40 -6.41 -20.81
C SER A 587 -44.49 -6.86 -19.36
N ALA A 588 -45.71 -6.99 -18.84
CA ALA A 588 -45.92 -7.51 -17.51
C ALA A 588 -45.60 -9.02 -17.47
N LEU A 589 -44.98 -9.44 -16.35
CA LEU A 589 -44.57 -10.82 -16.09
C LEU A 589 -45.14 -11.27 -14.74
N GLN A 590 -45.51 -12.54 -14.61
CA GLN A 590 -45.90 -13.09 -13.32
C GLN A 590 -45.22 -14.44 -13.05
N ALA A 591 -45.03 -14.74 -11.76
CA ALA A 591 -44.54 -16.02 -11.30
C ALA A 591 -45.36 -16.51 -10.11
N LYS A 592 -45.53 -17.83 -10.01
CA LYS A 592 -46.17 -18.47 -8.87
C LYS A 592 -45.19 -18.70 -7.72
N LEU A 593 -45.56 -18.29 -6.48
CA LEU A 593 -44.80 -18.56 -5.28
C LEU A 593 -45.68 -19.26 -4.22
N PRO A 594 -45.09 -19.85 -3.17
CA PRO A 594 -45.83 -20.29 -2.00
C PRO A 594 -46.61 -19.10 -1.42
N GLY A 595 -47.92 -19.10 -1.51
CA GLY A 595 -48.77 -18.02 -0.99
C GLY A 595 -49.40 -17.10 -2.04
N GLY A 596 -49.14 -17.29 -3.34
CA GLY A 596 -49.81 -16.50 -4.39
C GLY A 596 -48.98 -16.33 -5.65
N TYR A 597 -49.26 -15.24 -6.33
CA TYR A 597 -48.56 -14.86 -7.57
C TYR A 597 -47.91 -13.51 -7.35
N VAL A 598 -46.69 -13.39 -7.82
CA VAL A 598 -45.98 -12.09 -7.87
C VAL A 598 -45.98 -11.61 -9.33
N VAL A 599 -46.51 -10.40 -9.53
CA VAL A 599 -46.64 -9.76 -10.85
C VAL A 599 -45.73 -8.57 -10.92
N ALA A 600 -44.83 -8.57 -11.93
CA ALA A 600 -43.96 -7.44 -12.26
C ALA A 600 -44.58 -6.63 -13.40
N LYS A 601 -44.87 -5.36 -13.19
CA LYS A 601 -45.39 -4.45 -14.22
C LYS A 601 -44.36 -3.39 -14.56
N PRO A 602 -44.00 -3.19 -15.83
CA PRO A 602 -43.08 -2.14 -16.23
C PRO A 602 -43.71 -0.77 -15.93
N LEU A 603 -42.87 0.17 -15.54
CA LEU A 603 -43.24 1.56 -15.29
C LEU A 603 -42.81 2.43 -16.48
N ALA A 604 -43.72 3.28 -16.94
CA ALA A 604 -43.41 4.33 -17.89
C ALA A 604 -42.93 5.58 -17.14
N GLU A 605 -42.28 6.50 -17.84
CA GLU A 605 -41.74 7.73 -17.24
C GLU A 605 -42.84 8.54 -16.49
N GLN A 606 -44.06 8.55 -16.98
CA GLN A 606 -45.22 9.21 -16.37
C GLN A 606 -45.72 8.57 -15.06
N ASP A 607 -45.34 7.35 -14.77
CA ASP A 607 -45.71 6.64 -13.55
C ASP A 607 -44.87 7.05 -12.36
N TYR A 608 -43.69 7.63 -12.64
CA TYR A 608 -42.82 8.16 -11.61
C TYR A 608 -43.28 9.52 -11.11
N GLN A 609 -43.36 9.64 -9.79
CA GLN A 609 -43.81 10.88 -9.13
C GLN A 609 -42.71 11.46 -8.23
N LEU A 610 -42.80 12.75 -7.96
CA LEU A 610 -42.02 13.41 -6.94
C LEU A 610 -42.85 13.61 -5.69
N PRO A 611 -42.27 13.60 -4.47
CA PRO A 611 -42.99 13.79 -3.22
C PRO A 611 -43.73 15.12 -3.18
N GLN A 612 -44.94 15.10 -2.56
CA GLN A 612 -45.71 16.31 -2.33
C GLN A 612 -46.34 16.27 -0.92
N GLY A 613 -46.20 17.36 -0.17
CA GLY A 613 -46.76 17.50 1.17
C GLY A 613 -46.06 16.64 2.22
N GLN A 614 -44.90 16.14 1.94
CA GLN A 614 -44.12 15.28 2.84
C GLN A 614 -43.09 16.05 3.65
N HIS A 615 -42.63 15.48 4.78
CA HIS A 615 -41.63 16.04 5.66
C HIS A 615 -40.41 15.10 5.77
N PHE A 616 -39.22 15.56 5.38
CA PHE A 616 -38.00 14.76 5.32
C PHE A 616 -36.98 15.21 6.35
N ALA A 617 -36.23 14.24 6.89
CA ALA A 617 -34.97 14.52 7.59
C ALA A 617 -33.79 14.19 6.68
N PHE A 618 -32.97 15.17 6.37
CA PHE A 618 -31.68 14.96 5.70
C PHE A 618 -30.56 14.99 6.72
N ILE A 619 -29.75 13.96 6.73
CA ILE A 619 -28.53 13.87 7.55
C ILE A 619 -27.36 13.93 6.56
N VAL A 620 -26.42 14.84 6.77
CA VAL A 620 -25.23 14.97 5.93
C VAL A 620 -24.03 14.53 6.72
N ASP A 621 -23.36 13.56 6.15
CA ASP A 621 -22.04 13.13 6.59
C ASP A 621 -21.04 14.25 6.35
N ARG A 622 -20.29 14.63 7.39
CA ARG A 622 -19.23 15.63 7.33
C ARG A 622 -17.84 15.05 7.58
N SER A 623 -17.69 13.75 7.35
CA SER A 623 -16.39 13.09 7.41
C SER A 623 -15.44 13.60 6.31
N TYR A 624 -14.15 13.32 6.47
CA TYR A 624 -13.12 13.77 5.55
C TYR A 624 -13.25 13.13 4.16
N SER A 625 -13.66 11.88 4.07
CA SER A 625 -13.84 11.13 2.81
C SER A 625 -14.82 11.82 1.85
N MET A 626 -15.85 12.47 2.38
CA MET A 626 -16.84 13.24 1.63
C MET A 626 -16.24 14.39 0.82
N GLU A 627 -14.99 14.82 1.09
CA GLU A 627 -14.30 15.83 0.29
C GLU A 627 -14.13 15.41 -1.17
N ALA A 628 -13.89 14.13 -1.40
CA ALA A 628 -13.79 13.57 -2.75
C ALA A 628 -15.11 13.65 -3.53
N HIS A 629 -16.23 13.69 -2.82
CA HIS A 629 -17.60 13.70 -3.36
C HIS A 629 -18.31 15.05 -3.20
N ARG A 630 -17.56 16.10 -2.87
CA ARG A 630 -18.12 17.45 -2.66
C ARG A 630 -19.01 17.93 -3.81
N LYS A 631 -18.58 17.68 -5.05
CA LYS A 631 -19.37 18.08 -6.22
C LYS A 631 -20.69 17.31 -6.34
N GLU A 632 -20.66 16.00 -6.09
CA GLU A 632 -21.87 15.17 -6.08
C GLU A 632 -22.84 15.60 -4.97
N LEU A 633 -22.30 16.01 -3.82
CA LEU A 633 -23.07 16.58 -2.73
C LEU A 633 -23.72 17.93 -3.14
N GLU A 634 -22.96 18.82 -3.79
CA GLU A 634 -23.48 20.07 -4.34
C GLU A 634 -24.59 19.83 -5.37
N ASP A 635 -24.38 18.94 -6.32
CA ASP A 635 -25.34 18.58 -7.35
C ASP A 635 -26.61 17.96 -6.73
N SER A 636 -26.48 17.15 -5.69
CA SER A 636 -27.58 16.57 -4.94
C SER A 636 -28.42 17.64 -4.24
N PHE A 637 -27.79 18.59 -3.55
CA PHE A 637 -28.49 19.69 -2.89
C PHE A 637 -29.11 20.66 -3.88
N GLN A 638 -28.48 20.92 -5.01
CA GLN A 638 -29.08 21.74 -6.07
C GLN A 638 -30.33 21.06 -6.63
N TRP A 639 -30.26 19.76 -6.89
CA TRP A 639 -31.44 19.01 -7.36
C TRP A 639 -32.59 19.01 -6.33
N LEU A 640 -32.30 18.89 -5.02
CA LEU A 640 -33.29 18.97 -3.95
C LEU A 640 -33.96 20.34 -3.90
N LYS A 641 -33.19 21.43 -4.04
CA LYS A 641 -33.72 22.81 -4.09
C LYS A 641 -34.67 23.02 -5.27
N ASP A 642 -34.28 22.51 -6.43
CA ASP A 642 -35.04 22.71 -7.66
C ASP A 642 -36.32 21.88 -7.76
N ASN A 643 -36.35 20.68 -7.12
CA ASN A 643 -37.41 19.69 -7.34
C ASN A 643 -38.22 19.33 -6.09
N LEU A 644 -37.70 19.54 -4.88
CA LEU A 644 -38.31 19.06 -3.65
C LEU A 644 -38.92 20.18 -2.78
N LEU A 645 -38.20 21.27 -2.55
CA LEU A 645 -38.53 22.26 -1.51
C LEU A 645 -39.80 23.06 -1.81
N GLY A 646 -40.19 23.18 -3.06
CA GLY A 646 -41.42 23.93 -3.44
C GLY A 646 -42.73 23.28 -2.98
N ALA A 647 -42.72 21.97 -2.74
CA ALA A 647 -43.88 21.16 -2.41
C ALA A 647 -43.77 20.38 -1.07
N ASN A 648 -42.62 20.39 -0.41
CA ASN A 648 -42.35 19.57 0.77
C ASN A 648 -41.63 20.41 1.85
N SER A 649 -41.60 19.89 3.08
CA SER A 649 -40.76 20.40 4.15
C SER A 649 -39.59 19.49 4.44
N ALA A 650 -38.47 20.06 4.87
CA ALA A 650 -37.28 19.27 5.16
C ALA A 650 -36.43 19.91 6.28
N ASP A 651 -35.96 19.09 7.19
CA ASP A 651 -34.99 19.46 8.21
C ASP A 651 -33.62 18.92 7.80
N LEU A 652 -32.57 19.68 8.07
CA LEU A 652 -31.20 19.30 7.78
C LEU A 652 -30.39 19.14 9.06
N TYR A 653 -29.69 18.00 9.16
CA TYR A 653 -28.83 17.64 10.27
C TYR A 653 -27.40 17.43 9.76
N LEU A 654 -26.44 18.18 10.29
CA LEU A 654 -25.03 18.05 9.96
C LEU A 654 -24.32 17.27 11.05
N THR A 655 -23.69 16.17 10.68
CA THR A 655 -22.92 15.34 11.63
C THR A 655 -21.57 15.98 11.98
N ARG A 656 -20.92 15.51 13.04
CA ARG A 656 -19.63 16.02 13.51
C ARG A 656 -18.78 14.88 14.05
N ALA A 657 -17.59 14.71 13.53
CA ALA A 657 -16.67 13.65 13.96
C ALA A 657 -16.30 13.71 15.46
N ASP A 658 -16.30 14.90 16.04
CA ASP A 658 -15.96 15.17 17.44
C ASP A 658 -17.19 15.48 18.31
N GLY A 659 -18.40 15.25 17.80
CA GLY A 659 -19.66 15.59 18.43
C GLY A 659 -20.46 14.38 18.88
N THR A 660 -21.24 14.57 19.93
CA THR A 660 -22.27 13.61 20.39
C THR A 660 -23.65 13.89 19.78
N GLN A 661 -23.83 15.04 19.15
CA GLN A 661 -25.08 15.51 18.59
C GLN A 661 -24.86 16.13 17.21
N ALA A 662 -25.80 15.87 16.30
CA ALA A 662 -25.82 16.54 15.00
C ALA A 662 -26.25 18.01 15.16
N GLN A 663 -25.80 18.87 14.26
CA GLN A 663 -26.19 20.26 14.22
C GLN A 663 -27.44 20.39 13.32
N LYS A 664 -28.59 20.76 13.89
CA LYS A 664 -29.76 21.12 13.09
C LYS A 664 -29.56 22.48 12.43
N VAL A 665 -29.75 22.56 11.12
CA VAL A 665 -29.67 23.76 10.31
C VAL A 665 -31.07 24.33 10.11
N SER A 666 -31.22 25.64 10.22
CA SER A 666 -32.52 26.32 10.18
C SER A 666 -33.26 26.25 8.83
N SER A 667 -32.53 26.06 7.73
CA SER A 667 -33.10 25.94 6.39
C SER A 667 -32.15 25.21 5.45
N LEU A 668 -32.68 24.33 4.62
CA LEU A 668 -31.94 23.67 3.55
C LEU A 668 -31.36 24.68 2.54
N ASP A 669 -32.06 25.78 2.28
CA ASP A 669 -31.61 26.84 1.37
C ASP A 669 -30.36 27.56 1.87
N ALA A 670 -30.20 27.65 3.19
CA ALA A 670 -29.04 28.29 3.81
C ALA A 670 -27.79 27.42 3.80
N PHE A 671 -27.92 26.15 3.51
CA PHE A 671 -26.79 25.23 3.48
C PHE A 671 -26.04 25.33 2.16
N ASP A 672 -24.72 25.53 2.28
CA ASP A 672 -23.77 25.59 1.18
C ASP A 672 -22.76 24.45 1.33
N PRO A 673 -22.91 23.33 0.59
CA PRO A 673 -21.98 22.20 0.65
C PRO A 673 -20.55 22.61 0.29
N GLY A 674 -20.38 23.59 -0.61
CA GLY A 674 -19.07 24.07 -1.06
C GLY A 674 -18.25 24.75 0.04
N LYS A 675 -18.90 25.28 1.08
CA LYS A 675 -18.25 25.95 2.22
C LYS A 675 -18.19 25.10 3.48
N THR A 676 -18.80 23.93 3.45
CA THR A 676 -18.84 23.04 4.63
C THR A 676 -17.46 22.45 4.90
N VAL A 677 -17.05 22.49 6.17
CA VAL A 677 -15.83 21.83 6.62
C VAL A 677 -16.09 20.34 6.80
N LEU A 678 -15.42 19.53 5.98
CA LEU A 678 -15.45 18.06 6.01
C LEU A 678 -14.22 17.58 6.77
N TYR A 679 -14.40 16.92 7.92
CA TYR A 679 -13.30 16.62 8.83
C TYR A 679 -13.58 15.39 9.68
N GLY A 680 -12.55 14.58 9.88
CA GLY A 680 -12.56 13.42 10.78
C GLY A 680 -13.29 12.23 10.20
N SER A 681 -13.57 11.24 11.01
CA SER A 681 -14.21 9.97 10.66
C SER A 681 -15.54 9.80 11.38
N LEU A 682 -16.51 9.27 10.67
CA LEU A 682 -17.84 8.95 11.20
C LEU A 682 -18.37 7.67 10.57
N GLN A 683 -18.78 6.74 11.41
CA GLN A 683 -19.50 5.55 10.98
C GLN A 683 -21.00 5.81 10.90
N THR A 684 -21.71 5.06 10.05
CA THR A 684 -23.17 5.17 9.87
C THR A 684 -23.92 5.16 11.22
N ARG A 685 -23.54 4.26 12.13
CA ARG A 685 -24.12 4.18 13.46
C ARG A 685 -23.97 5.47 14.26
N GLN A 686 -22.78 6.04 14.29
CA GLN A 686 -22.49 7.28 15.02
C GLN A 686 -23.27 8.47 14.44
N MET A 687 -23.42 8.54 13.14
CA MET A 687 -24.21 9.58 12.47
C MET A 687 -25.70 9.51 12.87
N LEU A 688 -26.25 8.30 12.88
CA LEU A 688 -27.64 8.07 13.28
C LEU A 688 -27.86 8.31 14.76
N ASP A 689 -26.91 7.94 15.64
CA ASP A 689 -26.98 8.25 17.08
C ASP A 689 -26.93 9.78 17.31
N GLN A 690 -26.08 10.52 16.62
CA GLN A 690 -26.03 11.98 16.70
C GLN A 690 -27.33 12.64 16.24
N TYR A 691 -27.94 12.11 15.19
CA TYR A 691 -29.26 12.54 14.72
C TYR A 691 -30.32 12.32 15.78
N GLN A 692 -30.40 11.13 16.36
CA GLN A 692 -31.41 10.79 17.40
C GLN A 692 -31.32 11.66 18.65
N GLN A 693 -30.13 12.15 19.01
CA GLN A 693 -29.95 13.04 20.17
C GLN A 693 -30.60 14.42 19.97
N VAL A 694 -30.84 14.82 18.71
CA VAL A 694 -31.35 16.15 18.37
C VAL A 694 -32.73 16.09 17.70
N ALA A 695 -33.05 14.98 17.03
CA ALA A 695 -34.35 14.78 16.44
C ALA A 695 -35.37 14.67 17.55
N GLU A 696 -36.00 15.76 17.90
CA GLU A 696 -37.23 15.76 18.70
C GLU A 696 -38.21 14.79 18.03
N ALA A 697 -39.22 14.29 18.77
CA ALA A 697 -40.23 13.35 18.28
C ALA A 697 -41.08 13.95 17.13
N GLN A 698 -40.43 14.33 16.04
CA GLN A 698 -41.06 14.80 14.82
C GLN A 698 -41.36 13.60 13.92
N ASN A 699 -42.51 13.62 13.34
CA ASN A 699 -42.91 12.60 12.36
C ASN A 699 -42.32 12.98 11.00
N TYR A 700 -41.30 12.25 10.58
CA TYR A 700 -40.78 12.33 9.22
C TYR A 700 -41.40 11.23 8.36
N ASP A 701 -41.58 11.51 7.09
CA ASP A 701 -41.98 10.50 6.09
C ASP A 701 -40.79 9.63 5.65
N ALA A 702 -39.57 10.17 5.71
CA ALA A 702 -38.34 9.41 5.54
C ALA A 702 -37.13 10.13 6.18
N VAL A 703 -36.14 9.35 6.57
CA VAL A 703 -34.79 9.80 7.01
C VAL A 703 -33.79 9.44 5.93
N ILE A 704 -33.09 10.43 5.40
CA ILE A 704 -32.12 10.26 4.31
C ILE A 704 -30.73 10.65 4.81
N LEU A 705 -29.83 9.70 4.88
CA LEU A 705 -28.43 9.92 5.20
C LEU A 705 -27.62 9.97 3.91
N LEU A 706 -27.01 11.16 3.61
CA LEU A 706 -26.07 11.34 2.52
C LEU A 706 -24.67 11.10 3.07
N THR A 707 -23.99 10.08 2.57
CA THR A 707 -22.66 9.64 2.96
C THR A 707 -21.91 9.12 1.72
N ASP A 708 -20.74 8.59 1.87
CA ASP A 708 -19.99 7.95 0.80
C ASP A 708 -19.66 6.47 1.11
N SER A 709 -18.78 5.87 0.36
CA SER A 709 -18.26 4.52 0.60
C SER A 709 -17.04 4.50 1.54
N GLY A 710 -16.76 5.57 2.23
CA GLY A 710 -15.54 5.83 3.01
C GLY A 710 -15.10 4.73 3.97
N SER A 711 -14.67 5.08 5.15
CA SER A 711 -14.32 4.09 6.15
C SER A 711 -15.57 3.41 6.70
N TYR A 712 -15.89 2.22 6.19
CA TYR A 712 -16.82 1.36 6.91
C TYR A 712 -16.02 0.37 7.75
N GLU A 713 -16.20 0.40 9.04
CA GLU A 713 -15.82 -0.69 9.90
C GLU A 713 -17.05 -1.49 10.25
N LEU A 714 -16.98 -2.80 10.05
CA LEU A 714 -18.05 -3.70 10.43
C LEU A 714 -18.02 -3.83 11.95
N THR A 715 -18.89 -3.11 12.64
CA THR A 715 -19.01 -3.19 14.10
C THR A 715 -19.67 -4.51 14.49
N GLN A 716 -19.01 -5.27 15.37
CA GLN A 716 -19.54 -6.58 15.82
C GLN A 716 -20.68 -6.46 16.83
N ASP A 717 -20.86 -5.30 17.48
CA ASP A 717 -21.86 -5.12 18.54
C ASP A 717 -22.81 -3.95 18.24
N GLY A 718 -24.04 -4.23 17.95
CA GLY A 718 -25.05 -3.19 17.85
C GLY A 718 -26.46 -3.72 17.66
N SER A 719 -27.39 -3.29 18.51
CA SER A 719 -28.81 -3.46 18.24
C SER A 719 -29.27 -2.48 17.16
N PRO A 720 -30.31 -2.84 16.35
CA PRO A 720 -30.91 -1.93 15.39
C PRO A 720 -31.37 -0.63 16.06
N LEU A 721 -31.22 0.49 15.37
CA LEU A 721 -31.67 1.78 15.87
C LEU A 721 -33.19 1.92 15.70
N PRO A 722 -33.93 2.32 16.74
CA PRO A 722 -35.36 2.50 16.63
C PRO A 722 -35.68 3.83 15.91
N LEU A 723 -35.74 3.79 14.58
CA LEU A 723 -36.21 4.90 13.77
C LEU A 723 -37.69 4.73 13.43
N ALA A 724 -38.46 5.83 13.55
CA ALA A 724 -39.90 5.82 13.27
C ALA A 724 -40.21 5.92 11.77
N ALA A 725 -39.27 6.32 10.94
CA ALA A 725 -39.43 6.54 9.51
C ALA A 725 -38.46 5.69 8.70
N PRO A 726 -38.74 5.37 7.43
CA PRO A 726 -37.83 4.66 6.53
C PRO A 726 -36.46 5.30 6.41
N LEU A 727 -35.41 4.50 6.67
CA LEU A 727 -34.00 4.96 6.56
C LEU A 727 -33.47 4.69 5.16
N TRP A 728 -33.08 5.73 4.49
CA TRP A 728 -32.40 5.67 3.20
C TRP A 728 -30.95 6.10 3.33
N LEU A 729 -30.02 5.25 2.86
CA LEU A 729 -28.60 5.61 2.73
C LEU A 729 -28.30 5.96 1.28
N VAL A 730 -27.82 7.17 1.05
CA VAL A 730 -27.38 7.65 -0.27
C VAL A 730 -25.87 7.72 -0.24
N HIS A 731 -25.22 6.79 -0.94
CA HIS A 731 -23.78 6.71 -1.06
C HIS A 731 -23.29 7.44 -2.30
N LEU A 732 -22.64 8.57 -2.10
CA LEU A 732 -21.97 9.32 -3.18
C LEU A 732 -20.72 8.56 -3.62
N GLY A 733 -20.42 8.57 -4.92
CA GLY A 733 -19.29 7.85 -5.50
C GLY A 733 -19.48 6.34 -5.66
N GLY A 734 -20.60 5.76 -5.19
CA GLY A 734 -20.92 4.34 -5.32
C GLY A 734 -21.24 3.65 -4.00
N LEU A 735 -21.78 2.44 -4.07
CA LEU A 735 -22.15 1.69 -2.88
C LEU A 735 -20.91 1.19 -2.13
N GLN A 736 -20.95 1.18 -0.82
CA GLN A 736 -19.90 0.55 0.00
C GLN A 736 -19.87 -0.99 -0.19
N ALA A 737 -18.77 -1.64 0.25
CA ALA A 737 -18.58 -3.06 0.01
C ALA A 737 -19.57 -3.95 0.79
N ALA A 738 -19.75 -3.66 2.07
CA ALA A 738 -20.65 -4.40 2.97
C ALA A 738 -21.24 -3.47 4.04
N TYR A 739 -22.20 -3.97 4.80
CA TYR A 739 -22.83 -3.27 5.91
C TYR A 739 -22.82 -4.14 7.16
N ASP A 740 -22.70 -3.52 8.34
CA ASP A 740 -22.90 -4.20 9.62
C ASP A 740 -24.36 -4.64 9.82
N ASP A 741 -24.55 -5.67 10.65
CA ASP A 741 -25.90 -6.25 10.84
C ASP A 741 -26.88 -5.28 11.47
N ALA A 742 -26.46 -4.39 12.35
CA ALA A 742 -27.32 -3.40 13.01
C ALA A 742 -27.84 -2.37 11.99
N THR A 743 -26.99 -1.88 11.09
CA THR A 743 -27.39 -0.98 10.00
C THR A 743 -28.34 -1.69 9.04
N LEU A 744 -28.02 -2.93 8.60
CA LEU A 744 -28.92 -3.73 7.75
C LEU A 744 -30.28 -3.97 8.40
N ALA A 745 -30.30 -4.31 9.68
CA ALA A 745 -31.54 -4.53 10.41
C ALA A 745 -32.33 -3.24 10.56
N THR A 746 -31.68 -2.09 10.78
CA THR A 746 -32.35 -0.78 10.83
C THR A 746 -33.00 -0.43 9.50
N ILE A 747 -32.26 -0.55 8.38
CA ILE A 747 -32.79 -0.33 7.02
C ILE A 747 -34.00 -1.24 6.76
N GLN A 748 -33.84 -2.53 7.07
CA GLN A 748 -34.86 -3.55 6.80
C GLN A 748 -36.15 -3.30 7.63
N GLN A 749 -36.02 -3.07 8.94
CA GLN A 749 -37.15 -2.87 9.85
C GLN A 749 -37.91 -1.58 9.57
N THR A 750 -37.24 -0.55 9.11
CA THR A 750 -37.85 0.73 8.72
C THR A 750 -38.48 0.72 7.33
N GLY A 751 -38.18 -0.28 6.50
CA GLY A 751 -38.63 -0.34 5.10
C GLY A 751 -37.89 0.61 4.16
N GLY A 752 -36.70 1.09 4.57
CA GLY A 752 -35.82 1.88 3.74
C GLY A 752 -34.93 1.04 2.83
N ASN A 753 -33.88 1.66 2.26
CA ASN A 753 -32.93 0.97 1.38
C ASN A 753 -31.62 1.80 1.17
N VAL A 754 -30.77 1.35 0.24
CA VAL A 754 -29.54 2.05 -0.18
C VAL A 754 -29.67 2.50 -1.63
N ALA A 755 -29.07 3.64 -1.97
CA ALA A 755 -29.01 4.17 -3.33
C ALA A 755 -27.69 4.89 -3.57
N ALA A 756 -27.35 5.09 -4.84
CA ALA A 756 -26.18 5.87 -5.25
C ALA A 756 -26.52 7.35 -5.54
N ASP A 757 -27.80 7.72 -5.58
CA ASP A 757 -28.22 9.10 -5.84
C ASP A 757 -29.57 9.43 -5.16
N ILE A 758 -29.73 10.71 -4.87
CA ILE A 758 -30.90 11.22 -4.15
C ILE A 758 -32.19 11.22 -5.00
N LYS A 759 -32.07 11.40 -6.31
CA LYS A 759 -33.21 11.41 -7.23
C LYS A 759 -33.95 10.09 -7.21
N THR A 760 -33.21 8.99 -7.29
CA THR A 760 -33.74 7.62 -7.20
C THR A 760 -34.53 7.42 -5.90
N VAL A 761 -33.99 7.87 -4.77
CA VAL A 761 -34.65 7.76 -3.47
C VAL A 761 -35.96 8.55 -3.44
N MET A 762 -35.95 9.82 -3.82
CA MET A 762 -37.12 10.70 -3.81
C MET A 762 -38.24 10.18 -4.73
N THR A 763 -37.87 9.80 -5.94
CA THR A 763 -38.82 9.24 -6.91
C THR A 763 -39.45 7.95 -6.36
N ARG A 764 -38.70 7.08 -5.73
CA ARG A 764 -39.20 5.83 -5.17
C ARG A 764 -40.13 6.05 -3.97
N ILE A 765 -39.77 6.95 -3.04
CA ILE A 765 -40.61 7.31 -1.89
C ILE A 765 -41.99 7.82 -2.34
N ALA A 766 -42.07 8.58 -3.41
CA ALA A 766 -43.34 9.10 -3.94
C ALA A 766 -44.14 8.07 -4.75
N THR A 767 -43.45 7.29 -5.59
CA THR A 767 -44.08 6.34 -6.53
C THR A 767 -44.66 5.13 -5.79
N GLN A 768 -44.01 4.61 -4.76
CA GLN A 768 -44.48 3.44 -4.00
C GLN A 768 -45.88 3.64 -3.40
N PRO A 769 -46.18 4.70 -2.64
CA PRO A 769 -47.53 4.89 -2.08
C PRO A 769 -48.60 5.11 -3.15
N SER A 770 -48.27 5.78 -4.25
CA SER A 770 -49.24 6.05 -5.33
C SER A 770 -49.69 4.78 -6.04
N LEU A 771 -48.79 3.83 -6.24
CA LEU A 771 -49.06 2.53 -6.85
C LEU A 771 -49.62 1.51 -5.85
N GLY A 772 -49.32 1.69 -4.58
CA GLY A 772 -49.74 0.81 -3.47
C GLY A 772 -51.21 0.95 -3.05
N GLN A 773 -51.92 1.99 -3.47
CA GLN A 773 -53.29 2.23 -3.07
C GLN A 773 -54.25 1.11 -3.54
N GLY A 774 -54.79 0.34 -2.58
CA GLY A 774 -55.69 -0.78 -2.87
C GLY A 774 -55.02 -2.02 -3.46
N THR A 775 -53.74 -2.12 -3.48
CA THR A 775 -52.95 -3.24 -3.99
C THR A 775 -51.94 -3.75 -2.96
N SER A 776 -51.51 -5.01 -3.11
CA SER A 776 -50.41 -5.58 -2.31
C SER A 776 -49.06 -5.33 -3.03
N LEU A 777 -48.66 -4.06 -3.11
CA LEU A 777 -47.37 -3.69 -3.68
C LEU A 777 -46.24 -4.23 -2.79
N LEU A 778 -45.29 -4.96 -3.39
CA LEU A 778 -44.07 -5.45 -2.75
C LEU A 778 -42.94 -4.43 -2.85
N ASN A 779 -42.72 -3.93 -4.06
CA ASN A 779 -41.59 -3.05 -4.31
C ASN A 779 -41.71 -2.28 -5.63
N VAL A 780 -41.01 -1.15 -5.72
CA VAL A 780 -40.78 -0.41 -6.97
C VAL A 780 -39.27 -0.32 -7.19
N VAL A 781 -38.75 -1.03 -8.18
CA VAL A 781 -37.33 -1.20 -8.39
C VAL A 781 -36.98 -1.50 -9.85
N ASP A 782 -35.92 -0.92 -10.32
CA ASP A 782 -35.32 -1.15 -11.65
C ASP A 782 -36.28 -1.01 -12.82
N GLY A 783 -37.22 -0.05 -12.73
CA GLY A 783 -38.19 0.20 -13.77
C GLY A 783 -39.47 -0.64 -13.70
N TYR A 784 -39.67 -1.40 -12.64
CA TYR A 784 -40.82 -2.28 -12.44
C TYR A 784 -41.48 -2.09 -11.09
N ALA A 785 -42.83 -2.18 -11.06
CA ALA A 785 -43.60 -2.33 -9.83
C ALA A 785 -43.96 -3.80 -9.63
N TRP A 786 -43.71 -4.34 -8.44
CA TRP A 786 -43.89 -5.74 -8.09
C TRP A 786 -45.06 -5.86 -7.13
N PHE A 787 -46.07 -6.67 -7.50
CA PHE A 787 -47.32 -6.84 -6.72
C PHE A 787 -47.49 -8.28 -6.30
N LEU A 788 -48.04 -8.49 -5.10
CA LEU A 788 -48.48 -9.80 -4.64
C LEU A 788 -49.99 -9.94 -4.91
N SER A 789 -50.40 -11.04 -5.51
CA SER A 789 -51.79 -11.37 -5.82
C SER A 789 -52.11 -12.79 -5.35
N SER A 790 -53.31 -12.97 -4.79
CA SER A 790 -53.78 -14.31 -4.40
C SER A 790 -54.22 -15.15 -5.63
N THR A 791 -54.53 -14.48 -6.73
CA THR A 791 -54.99 -15.10 -7.97
C THR A 791 -54.07 -14.68 -9.14
N PRO A 792 -53.94 -15.54 -10.16
CA PRO A 792 -53.16 -15.13 -11.33
C PRO A 792 -53.86 -14.00 -12.08
N ASP A 793 -53.11 -13.07 -12.60
CA ASP A 793 -53.60 -12.05 -13.54
C ASP A 793 -53.79 -12.76 -14.91
N SER A 794 -55.03 -12.79 -15.41
CA SER A 794 -55.40 -13.54 -16.63
C SER A 794 -54.71 -12.97 -17.89
N ASP A 795 -54.38 -11.68 -17.83
CA ASP A 795 -53.81 -10.95 -18.97
C ASP A 795 -52.27 -11.01 -18.98
N VAL A 796 -51.68 -11.58 -17.94
CA VAL A 796 -50.22 -11.69 -17.80
C VAL A 796 -49.78 -13.14 -17.86
N LYS A 797 -48.81 -13.42 -18.73
CA LYS A 797 -48.24 -14.76 -18.87
C LYS A 797 -47.48 -15.17 -17.62
N THR A 798 -47.79 -16.35 -17.08
CA THR A 798 -46.99 -16.96 -16.02
C THR A 798 -45.69 -17.53 -16.60
N VAL A 799 -44.56 -17.06 -16.06
CA VAL A 799 -43.21 -17.44 -16.47
C VAL A 799 -42.47 -17.98 -15.26
N GLU A 800 -42.30 -19.29 -15.20
CA GLU A 800 -41.65 -19.97 -14.07
C GLU A 800 -40.19 -19.49 -13.90
N ALA A 801 -39.52 -19.19 -15.00
CA ALA A 801 -38.14 -18.70 -14.97
C ALA A 801 -37.97 -17.33 -14.28
N VAL A 802 -39.04 -16.57 -14.04
CA VAL A 802 -39.03 -15.30 -13.30
C VAL A 802 -39.21 -15.52 -11.77
N ALA A 803 -39.57 -16.75 -11.35
CA ALA A 803 -39.80 -17.05 -9.94
C ALA A 803 -38.65 -16.67 -8.99
N PRO A 804 -37.36 -16.83 -9.34
CA PRO A 804 -36.26 -16.38 -8.50
C PRO A 804 -36.27 -14.88 -8.19
N MET A 805 -36.51 -14.02 -9.20
CA MET A 805 -36.62 -12.56 -9.00
C MET A 805 -37.86 -12.18 -8.22
N ALA A 806 -39.00 -12.86 -8.48
CA ALA A 806 -40.23 -12.70 -7.72
C ALA A 806 -40.05 -13.08 -6.24
N ALA A 807 -39.38 -14.21 -5.96
CA ALA A 807 -39.07 -14.68 -4.63
C ALA A 807 -38.20 -13.67 -3.86
N ARG A 808 -37.20 -13.06 -4.53
CA ARG A 808 -36.37 -12.02 -3.94
C ARG A 808 -37.22 -10.83 -3.45
N GLN A 809 -38.17 -10.33 -4.28
CA GLN A 809 -39.00 -9.19 -3.89
C GLN A 809 -39.97 -9.55 -2.73
N TRP A 810 -40.51 -10.75 -2.78
CA TRP A 810 -41.35 -11.25 -1.70
C TRP A 810 -40.56 -11.40 -0.40
N ILE A 811 -39.36 -11.97 -0.42
CA ILE A 811 -38.48 -12.12 0.73
C ILE A 811 -38.09 -10.74 1.29
N ALA A 812 -37.77 -9.78 0.45
CA ALA A 812 -37.45 -8.42 0.90
C ALA A 812 -38.57 -7.80 1.69
N GLN A 813 -39.82 -7.97 1.24
CA GLN A 813 -41.01 -7.45 1.93
C GLN A 813 -41.29 -8.19 3.25
N VAL A 814 -41.25 -9.53 3.24
CA VAL A 814 -41.56 -10.32 4.45
C VAL A 814 -40.48 -10.09 5.51
N SER A 815 -39.25 -9.94 5.12
CA SER A 815 -38.13 -9.70 6.02
C SER A 815 -38.23 -8.41 6.84
N GLN A 816 -39.02 -7.42 6.41
CA GLN A 816 -39.28 -6.19 7.19
C GLN A 816 -39.94 -6.47 8.54
N ALA A 817 -40.78 -7.49 8.62
CA ALA A 817 -41.53 -7.85 9.83
C ALA A 817 -40.82 -8.89 10.71
N VAL A 818 -39.73 -9.50 10.23
CA VAL A 818 -39.07 -10.61 10.91
C VAL A 818 -37.95 -10.09 11.81
N LYS A 819 -37.96 -10.53 13.08
CA LYS A 819 -36.88 -10.27 14.02
C LYS A 819 -35.84 -11.41 13.97
N PRO A 820 -34.57 -11.12 14.29
CA PRO A 820 -33.49 -12.12 14.29
C PRO A 820 -33.72 -13.35 15.17
N ASP A 821 -34.49 -13.20 16.24
CA ASP A 821 -34.85 -14.27 17.18
C ASP A 821 -36.00 -15.17 16.71
N GLN A 822 -36.68 -14.81 15.63
CA GLN A 822 -37.84 -15.54 15.09
C GLN A 822 -37.43 -16.64 14.10
N LEU A 823 -36.65 -17.63 14.57
CA LEU A 823 -36.06 -18.69 13.75
C LEU A 823 -37.05 -19.41 12.83
N ASN A 824 -38.29 -19.67 13.26
CA ASN A 824 -39.31 -20.34 12.42
C ASN A 824 -39.68 -19.51 11.18
N GLN A 825 -39.69 -18.18 11.29
CA GLN A 825 -39.99 -17.30 10.15
C GLN A 825 -38.77 -17.22 9.22
N LEU A 826 -37.56 -17.19 9.78
CA LEU A 826 -36.32 -17.26 9.00
C LEU A 826 -36.21 -18.59 8.24
N ASP A 827 -36.60 -19.72 8.85
CA ASP A 827 -36.69 -21.02 8.19
C ASP A 827 -37.64 -21.00 6.98
N ALA A 828 -38.82 -20.35 7.11
CA ALA A 828 -39.76 -20.21 6.02
C ALA A 828 -39.16 -19.35 4.86
N ILE A 829 -38.47 -18.28 5.18
CA ILE A 829 -37.78 -17.44 4.18
C ILE A 829 -36.66 -18.23 3.50
N HIS A 830 -35.87 -18.98 4.28
CA HIS A 830 -34.81 -19.83 3.76
C HIS A 830 -35.34 -20.92 2.84
N GLN A 831 -36.49 -21.52 3.18
CA GLN A 831 -37.09 -22.55 2.35
C GLN A 831 -37.48 -21.98 0.96
N VAL A 832 -38.05 -20.78 0.88
CA VAL A 832 -38.38 -20.11 -0.39
C VAL A 832 -37.08 -19.80 -1.17
N ALA A 833 -36.02 -19.35 -0.49
CA ALA A 833 -34.71 -19.11 -1.11
C ALA A 833 -34.12 -20.41 -1.69
N LYS A 834 -34.24 -21.51 -0.97
CA LYS A 834 -33.76 -22.85 -1.40
C LYS A 834 -34.54 -23.40 -2.59
N GLU A 835 -35.87 -23.27 -2.58
CA GLU A 835 -36.73 -23.72 -3.68
C GLU A 835 -36.47 -22.96 -4.98
N ASN A 836 -36.12 -21.68 -4.88
CA ASN A 836 -35.79 -20.83 -6.03
C ASN A 836 -34.29 -20.73 -6.32
N SER A 837 -33.44 -21.44 -5.57
CA SER A 837 -31.98 -21.45 -5.72
C SER A 837 -31.38 -20.04 -5.72
N ILE A 838 -31.70 -19.22 -4.71
CA ILE A 838 -31.27 -17.81 -4.65
C ILE A 838 -30.49 -17.49 -3.38
N VAL A 839 -29.60 -16.50 -3.51
CA VAL A 839 -28.91 -15.86 -2.38
C VAL A 839 -29.78 -14.74 -1.80
N THR A 840 -29.85 -14.69 -0.47
CA THR A 840 -30.63 -13.70 0.28
C THR A 840 -29.85 -13.24 1.52
N PRO A 841 -30.30 -12.24 2.29
CA PRO A 841 -29.64 -11.87 3.54
C PRO A 841 -29.49 -13.03 4.55
N TYR A 842 -30.33 -14.08 4.44
CA TYR A 842 -30.36 -15.23 5.36
C TYR A 842 -29.87 -16.54 4.74
N SER A 843 -29.61 -16.56 3.43
CA SER A 843 -29.29 -17.76 2.68
C SER A 843 -28.12 -17.51 1.74
N SER A 844 -27.10 -18.34 1.81
CA SER A 844 -25.88 -18.26 1.02
C SER A 844 -25.76 -19.45 0.06
N MET A 845 -25.03 -19.28 -1.02
CA MET A 845 -24.59 -20.41 -1.87
C MET A 845 -23.23 -20.88 -1.40
N LEU A 846 -23.15 -22.17 -1.07
CA LEU A 846 -21.92 -22.84 -0.64
C LEU A 846 -21.61 -23.96 -1.62
N VAL A 847 -20.44 -23.94 -2.24
CA VAL A 847 -19.95 -25.04 -3.09
C VAL A 847 -19.25 -26.04 -2.19
N LEU A 848 -19.64 -27.32 -2.30
CA LEU A 848 -19.15 -28.42 -1.50
C LEU A 848 -18.56 -29.52 -2.40
N VAL A 849 -17.30 -29.84 -2.15
CA VAL A 849 -16.51 -30.74 -3.01
C VAL A 849 -16.61 -32.22 -2.56
N ASN A 850 -16.91 -32.46 -1.28
CA ASN A 850 -16.89 -33.80 -0.72
C ASN A 850 -18.05 -34.08 0.27
N PRO A 851 -18.38 -35.36 0.55
CA PRO A 851 -19.46 -35.76 1.46
C PRO A 851 -19.26 -35.31 2.92
N GLU A 852 -18.03 -35.15 3.36
CA GLU A 852 -17.71 -34.71 4.72
C GLU A 852 -18.18 -33.28 4.96
N GLN A 853 -17.98 -32.39 4.01
CA GLN A 853 -18.46 -31.02 4.05
C GLN A 853 -19.99 -30.94 4.12
N LYS A 854 -20.70 -31.85 3.41
CA LYS A 854 -22.16 -31.96 3.48
C LYS A 854 -22.64 -32.39 4.87
N ARG A 855 -21.87 -33.23 5.57
CA ARG A 855 -22.17 -33.64 6.96
C ARG A 855 -21.97 -32.48 7.91
N GLN A 856 -20.86 -31.76 7.80
CA GLN A 856 -20.57 -30.60 8.64
C GLN A 856 -21.59 -29.48 8.45
N LEU A 857 -22.10 -29.27 7.25
CA LEU A 857 -23.17 -28.31 7.02
C LEU A 857 -24.43 -28.67 7.80
N LYS A 858 -24.82 -29.95 7.82
CA LYS A 858 -25.98 -30.40 8.63
C LYS A 858 -25.77 -30.22 10.13
N GLU A 859 -24.54 -30.37 10.61
CA GLU A 859 -24.17 -30.12 12.01
C GLU A 859 -24.23 -28.61 12.32
N ALA A 860 -23.72 -27.77 11.43
CA ALA A 860 -23.75 -26.31 11.57
C ALA A 860 -25.18 -25.73 11.50
N GLU A 861 -26.09 -26.34 10.73
CA GLU A 861 -27.50 -25.96 10.68
C GLU A 861 -28.24 -26.13 12.02
N ALA A 862 -27.68 -26.88 12.98
CA ALA A 862 -28.22 -27.03 14.31
C ALA A 862 -27.81 -25.91 15.29
N SER A 863 -26.86 -25.05 14.95
CA SER A 863 -26.32 -23.96 15.76
C SER A 863 -26.87 -22.59 15.33
N ASP A 864 -26.07 -21.53 15.39
CA ASP A 864 -26.44 -20.15 15.02
C ASP A 864 -26.50 -19.97 13.49
N ARG A 865 -27.46 -20.63 12.86
CA ARG A 865 -27.54 -20.82 11.41
C ARG A 865 -27.87 -19.57 10.60
N PHE A 866 -28.46 -18.56 11.22
CA PHE A 866 -28.84 -17.33 10.54
C PHE A 866 -28.00 -16.11 10.91
N ASN A 867 -26.84 -16.30 11.50
CA ASN A 867 -25.90 -15.22 11.75
C ASN A 867 -25.55 -14.49 10.43
N ARG A 868 -25.67 -13.15 10.44
CA ARG A 868 -25.41 -12.29 9.28
C ARG A 868 -24.17 -11.42 9.45
N GLU A 869 -23.48 -11.53 10.58
CA GLU A 869 -22.25 -10.79 10.80
C GLU A 869 -21.25 -11.09 9.69
N VAL A 870 -20.68 -10.05 9.13
CA VAL A 870 -19.58 -10.16 8.17
C VAL A 870 -18.30 -10.19 9.00
N GLU A 871 -17.74 -11.40 9.22
CA GLU A 871 -16.39 -11.50 9.77
C GLU A 871 -15.43 -10.86 8.77
N ASP A 872 -14.95 -9.66 9.09
CA ASP A 872 -13.78 -9.16 8.42
C ASP A 872 -12.59 -10.00 8.90
N GLN A 873 -11.81 -10.53 7.99
CA GLN A 873 -10.61 -11.27 8.38
C GLN A 873 -9.75 -10.32 9.20
N GLN A 874 -9.64 -10.60 10.50
CA GLN A 874 -8.60 -9.97 11.32
C GLN A 874 -7.28 -10.22 10.60
N LEU A 875 -6.55 -9.13 10.37
CA LEU A 875 -5.19 -9.20 9.84
C LEU A 875 -4.43 -10.30 10.58
N PRO A 876 -3.82 -11.27 9.88
CA PRO A 876 -2.88 -12.16 10.53
C PRO A 876 -1.82 -11.31 11.22
N ASP A 877 -1.39 -11.74 12.39
CA ASP A 877 -0.36 -11.08 13.20
C ASP A 877 0.87 -10.78 12.30
N PRO A 878 1.51 -9.60 12.39
CA PRO A 878 2.63 -9.20 11.54
C PRO A 878 3.87 -10.12 11.55
N GLN A 879 3.80 -11.28 12.18
CA GLN A 879 4.83 -12.30 12.16
C GLN A 879 4.79 -13.21 10.93
N ASP A 880 3.74 -13.15 10.13
CA ASP A 880 3.57 -13.97 8.91
C ASP A 880 3.71 -13.09 7.63
N GLU A 881 4.57 -13.45 6.81
CA GLU A 881 5.17 -13.15 5.49
C GLU A 881 4.55 -12.13 4.46
N ILE A 882 5.32 -11.23 3.85
CA ILE A 882 4.95 -10.16 2.87
C ILE A 882 5.76 -10.20 1.55
N ALA A 883 5.17 -9.91 0.40
CA ALA A 883 5.76 -9.86 -0.96
C ALA A 883 6.01 -8.43 -1.54
N PRO A 884 6.89 -8.25 -2.55
CA PRO A 884 7.56 -7.00 -2.94
C PRO A 884 6.92 -5.99 -3.93
N VAL A 885 7.06 -4.67 -3.79
CA VAL A 885 6.60 -3.56 -4.66
C VAL A 885 7.47 -2.29 -4.72
N SER A 886 7.35 -1.49 -5.76
CA SER A 886 8.20 -0.37 -6.15
C SER A 886 8.02 0.95 -5.36
N ALA A 887 9.11 1.65 -5.01
CA ALA A 887 9.10 2.93 -4.31
C ALA A 887 9.45 4.12 -5.22
N VAL A 888 8.87 5.28 -4.94
CA VAL A 888 9.27 6.55 -5.58
C VAL A 888 10.62 6.98 -5.01
N PRO A 889 11.60 7.40 -5.85
CA PRO A 889 12.92 7.83 -5.38
C PRO A 889 12.80 9.06 -4.47
N GLU A 890 13.46 9.01 -3.30
CA GLU A 890 13.54 10.15 -2.41
C GLU A 890 14.44 11.26 -3.00
N PRO A 891 14.15 12.55 -2.75
CA PRO A 891 14.96 13.67 -3.27
C PRO A 891 16.45 13.57 -2.90
N ALA A 892 16.75 12.98 -1.75
CA ALA A 892 18.13 12.74 -1.30
C ALA A 892 18.88 11.71 -2.16
N GLU A 893 18.18 10.73 -2.72
CA GLU A 893 18.77 9.70 -3.59
C GLU A 893 19.13 10.29 -4.95
N TRP A 894 18.30 11.19 -5.49
CA TRP A 894 18.64 11.97 -6.68
C TRP A 894 19.87 12.85 -6.49
N LEU A 895 20.03 13.45 -5.30
CA LEU A 895 21.23 14.23 -4.96
C LEU A 895 22.47 13.35 -4.87
N LEU A 896 22.36 12.13 -4.34
CA LEU A 896 23.42 11.14 -4.35
C LEU A 896 23.80 10.73 -5.78
N LEU A 897 22.80 10.52 -6.64
CA LEU A 897 23.02 10.20 -8.06
C LEU A 897 23.74 11.34 -8.78
N LEU A 898 23.27 12.58 -8.59
CA LEU A 898 23.93 13.78 -9.11
C LEU A 898 25.37 13.91 -8.60
N ALA A 899 25.59 13.60 -7.32
CA ALA A 899 26.93 13.60 -6.74
C ALA A 899 27.84 12.55 -7.39
N CYS A 900 27.35 11.33 -7.65
CA CYS A 900 28.08 10.30 -8.37
C CYS A 900 28.38 10.72 -9.81
N PHE A 901 27.41 11.30 -10.53
CA PHE A 901 27.63 11.85 -11.88
C PHE A 901 28.63 13.01 -11.88
N ALA A 902 28.60 13.90 -10.88
CA ALA A 902 29.56 14.97 -10.74
C ALA A 902 30.99 14.44 -10.54
N VAL A 903 31.17 13.40 -9.72
CA VAL A 903 32.48 12.71 -9.57
C VAL A 903 32.93 12.12 -10.89
N LEU A 904 32.06 11.46 -11.63
CA LEU A 904 32.37 10.90 -12.95
C LEU A 904 32.67 11.99 -13.99
N ALA A 905 31.93 13.10 -13.99
CA ALA A 905 32.18 14.25 -14.88
C ALA A 905 33.52 14.94 -14.58
N VAL A 906 33.86 15.13 -13.30
CA VAL A 906 35.16 15.64 -12.87
C VAL A 906 36.28 14.69 -13.32
N TRP A 907 36.07 13.38 -13.18
CA TRP A 907 37.02 12.37 -13.67
C TRP A 907 37.17 12.39 -15.19
N TRP A 908 36.06 12.47 -15.95
CA TRP A 908 36.05 12.50 -17.42
C TRP A 908 36.72 13.78 -17.95
N ARG A 909 36.40 14.93 -17.35
CA ARG A 909 37.03 16.21 -17.70
C ARG A 909 38.52 16.22 -17.38
N TRP A 910 38.92 15.61 -16.27
CA TRP A 910 40.34 15.39 -15.96
C TRP A 910 41.06 14.51 -16.99
N LYS A 911 40.37 13.45 -17.48
CA LYS A 911 40.88 12.59 -18.54
C LYS A 911 41.02 13.33 -19.86
N ALA A 912 40.06 14.19 -20.21
CA ALA A 912 40.06 15.01 -21.43
C ALA A 912 41.18 16.06 -21.42
N THR A 913 41.31 16.86 -20.35
CA THR A 913 42.37 17.88 -20.19
C THR A 913 43.76 17.25 -20.20
N ARG A 914 43.87 16.02 -19.78
CA ARG A 914 45.17 15.30 -19.79
C ARG A 914 45.52 14.74 -21.16
N ASN A 915 44.59 14.39 -21.99
CA ASN A 915 44.82 14.02 -23.37
C ASN A 915 45.23 15.25 -24.19
N GLU A 916 44.69 16.43 -23.94
CA GLU A 916 45.11 17.70 -24.56
C GLU A 916 46.54 18.10 -24.18
N ILE A 917 46.93 17.89 -22.91
CA ILE A 917 48.32 18.15 -22.46
C ILE A 917 49.32 17.15 -23.10
N ASN A 918 48.91 15.91 -23.35
CA ASN A 918 49.73 14.91 -24.02
C ASN A 918 49.82 15.13 -25.54
N HIS A 919 48.82 15.78 -26.19
CA HIS A 919 48.85 16.13 -27.60
C HIS A 919 49.61 17.42 -27.90
N ASN A 920 49.76 18.30 -26.91
CA ASN A 920 50.45 19.58 -27.05
C ASN A 920 51.90 19.55 -26.57
N LEU A 921 52.49 18.40 -26.27
CA LEU A 921 53.92 18.24 -26.12
C LEU A 921 54.55 18.10 -27.52
N PRO A 922 55.47 18.99 -27.95
CA PRO A 922 56.13 18.87 -29.23
C PRO A 922 56.86 17.53 -29.32
N PRO A 923 56.91 16.92 -30.51
CA PRO A 923 57.61 15.66 -30.68
C PRO A 923 59.13 15.88 -30.41
N LEU A 924 59.60 15.11 -29.42
CA LEU A 924 61.04 15.03 -29.12
C LEU A 924 61.78 14.27 -30.29
N ASN A 925 61.86 14.91 -31.46
CA ASN A 925 62.83 14.54 -32.48
C ASN A 925 63.37 15.84 -33.06
N GLU A 926 64.72 16.02 -32.90
CA GLU A 926 65.61 17.05 -33.36
C GLU A 926 66.05 17.99 -32.20
N VAL A 927 66.99 17.53 -31.41
CA VAL A 927 68.33 18.08 -31.27
C VAL A 927 69.26 17.02 -30.62
#